data_5006313b63e083a07e20433d9714a370
#
_entry.id   5006313b63e083a07e20433d9714a370
#
_cell.length_a   1.000
_cell.length_b   1.000
_cell.length_c   1.000
_cell.angle_alpha   90.00
_cell.angle_beta   90.00
_cell.angle_gamma   90.00
#
_symmetry.space_group_name_H-M   'P 1'
#
loop_
_entity.id
_entity.type
_entity.pdbx_description
1 polymer ?
#
loop_
_entity_poly.entity_id
_entity_poly.type
_entity_poly.pdbx_seq_one_letter_code
_entity_poly.pdbx_strand_id
1 'polypeptide(L)'
;MYSKIAFSNVKKSIRDYTIYFLTLTFGICLFYMFNSVQAQQAVLKLNESQKSMMHLMSVIINWISVFVAVILGFLIIYANQFLMKRRHKEMGIYLLLGMEKRQVSKILLIETLLIGFFALIAGLIAGVFLSQGLAMLTAKMFAVQMKEFKFVFSQTAFIQTIMYFAIIFIIVMIFNGITISKYKLINLLNAAKKNQKMRLKNPVLSVILFVMSIACIGIAYHLITKNQMLGVDNDFKMSIILGVIGTFLFFFSLSGFLLELAKRNKKFYYNGLNLFVLRQINSKITTTFVSMSMLCLMLFLAISAFATGSGLASSVKTDLEDLTKFDYSFYSLSQKGYQDELQQKFVKKMNSLGLSIEEDAKETLPITVYQNGVFKQCRYKMEPLLKGREKYSDYTKDYVKNLYEVPLTFVKLSEYNKLRKAIGEKELTLKTDEYILNCNYANLIPTMEKTAKDKQKITLDGKTYKIKYELQKDTFMVAPVKTDMGTVVLNDNIIQTLKIDNSTLYLNINWKGNAKKVSERYNNHLKELIRTGKMQNSPYSMAISKEEVYEQSTGLSTIMTYIAIYIGLVFLITCAAVLALQQLSENADNIEKYQLLRKIGTSQKMVNRAIKAQIILYFCLPLSLALVHSYVGIKTASILISTLGQINISEAVVQSLIIVIVIYVGYMIATYIGSKNMLKEKL
;
A
#
# COMPACT_ATOMS: atom_id res chain seq x y z
N MET A 1 6.95 49.39 -2.03
CA MET A 1 8.28 49.17 -2.64
C MET A 1 8.66 47.69 -2.68
N TYR A 2 8.67 46.96 -1.57
CA TYR A 2 9.07 45.54 -1.49
C TYR A 2 8.23 44.61 -2.37
N SER A 3 6.90 44.79 -2.46
CA SER A 3 6.00 44.01 -3.31
C SER A 3 6.30 44.19 -4.81
N LYS A 4 6.64 45.40 -5.26
CA LYS A 4 7.04 45.64 -6.67
C LYS A 4 8.34 44.92 -7.01
N ILE A 5 9.32 44.94 -6.08
CA ILE A 5 10.59 44.20 -6.23
C ILE A 5 10.34 42.70 -6.29
N ALA A 6 9.54 42.16 -5.36
CA ALA A 6 9.19 40.73 -5.32
C ALA A 6 8.49 40.29 -6.61
N PHE A 7 7.51 41.03 -7.11
CA PHE A 7 6.81 40.73 -8.35
C PHE A 7 7.72 40.77 -9.58
N SER A 8 8.58 41.78 -9.66
CA SER A 8 9.59 41.90 -10.72
C SER A 8 10.57 40.74 -10.72
N ASN A 9 11.00 40.31 -9.52
CA ASN A 9 11.89 39.15 -9.34
C ASN A 9 11.22 37.85 -9.78
N VAL A 10 9.99 37.60 -9.38
CA VAL A 10 9.23 36.42 -9.82
C VAL A 10 9.08 36.40 -11.34
N LYS A 11 8.74 37.55 -11.95
CA LYS A 11 8.61 37.65 -13.42
C LYS A 11 9.90 37.39 -14.15
N LYS A 12 11.03 37.92 -13.66
CA LYS A 12 12.36 37.74 -14.28
C LYS A 12 12.89 36.32 -14.11
N SER A 13 12.57 35.65 -13.01
CA SER A 13 13.08 34.33 -12.68
C SER A 13 12.02 33.21 -12.85
N ILE A 14 10.99 33.45 -13.66
CA ILE A 14 9.83 32.55 -13.82
C ILE A 14 10.27 31.11 -14.14
N ARG A 15 11.33 30.96 -14.92
CA ARG A 15 11.90 29.67 -15.31
C ARG A 15 12.55 28.93 -14.16
N ASP A 16 13.11 29.61 -13.19
CA ASP A 16 13.71 29.02 -11.99
C ASP A 16 12.64 28.58 -11.00
N TYR A 17 11.49 29.23 -11.03
CA TYR A 17 10.33 28.90 -10.21
C TYR A 17 9.40 27.86 -10.83
N THR A 18 9.50 27.56 -12.14
CA THR A 18 8.54 26.69 -12.84
C THR A 18 8.42 25.30 -12.20
N ILE A 19 9.55 24.64 -11.87
CA ILE A 19 9.52 23.30 -11.27
C ILE A 19 8.92 23.36 -9.87
N TYR A 20 9.28 24.36 -9.09
CA TYR A 20 8.70 24.60 -7.78
C TYR A 20 7.18 24.85 -7.86
N PHE A 21 6.76 25.73 -8.75
CA PHE A 21 5.35 26.03 -9.02
C PHE A 21 4.57 24.79 -9.44
N LEU A 22 5.09 24.01 -10.41
CA LEU A 22 4.46 22.77 -10.86
C LEU A 22 4.33 21.76 -9.74
N THR A 23 5.37 21.60 -8.92
CA THR A 23 5.35 20.66 -7.79
C THR A 23 4.28 21.02 -6.77
N LEU A 24 4.18 22.32 -6.42
CA LEU A 24 3.12 22.83 -5.55
C LEU A 24 1.74 22.61 -6.16
N THR A 25 1.57 22.98 -7.42
CA THR A 25 0.29 22.83 -8.16
C THR A 25 -0.16 21.37 -8.18
N PHE A 26 0.74 20.42 -8.47
CA PHE A 26 0.42 18.99 -8.43
C PHE A 26 0.06 18.50 -7.03
N GLY A 27 0.80 18.92 -6.00
CA GLY A 27 0.49 18.55 -4.62
C GLY A 27 -0.90 19.03 -4.18
N ILE A 28 -1.23 20.29 -4.48
CA ILE A 28 -2.53 20.90 -4.18
C ILE A 28 -3.65 20.19 -4.97
N CYS A 29 -3.42 19.95 -6.25
CA CYS A 29 -4.35 19.27 -7.14
C CYS A 29 -4.71 17.86 -6.64
N LEU A 30 -3.70 17.04 -6.33
CA LEU A 30 -3.91 15.70 -5.80
C LEU A 30 -4.61 15.73 -4.44
N PHE A 31 -4.21 16.65 -3.56
CA PHE A 31 -4.83 16.78 -2.25
C PHE A 31 -6.33 17.10 -2.36
N TYR A 32 -6.73 18.08 -3.17
CA TYR A 32 -8.13 18.39 -3.42
C TYR A 32 -8.87 17.22 -4.06
N MET A 33 -8.28 16.63 -5.12
CA MET A 33 -8.90 15.56 -5.90
C MET A 33 -9.30 14.37 -5.03
N PHE A 34 -8.39 13.89 -4.16
CA PHE A 34 -8.66 12.74 -3.30
C PHE A 34 -9.57 13.07 -2.11
N ASN A 35 -9.50 14.29 -1.56
CA ASN A 35 -10.39 14.71 -0.46
C ASN A 35 -11.81 15.05 -0.95
N SER A 36 -12.03 15.21 -2.26
CA SER A 36 -13.37 15.49 -2.82
C SER A 36 -14.26 14.25 -2.95
N VAL A 37 -13.74 13.03 -2.64
CA VAL A 37 -14.44 11.76 -2.84
C VAL A 37 -15.79 11.67 -2.16
N GLN A 38 -15.95 12.26 -0.98
CA GLN A 38 -17.23 12.27 -0.25
C GLN A 38 -18.32 13.02 -1.02
N ALA A 39 -17.99 14.14 -1.67
CA ALA A 39 -18.95 14.91 -2.45
C ALA A 39 -19.46 14.14 -3.70
N GLN A 40 -18.69 13.16 -4.17
CA GLN A 40 -19.06 12.34 -5.33
C GLN A 40 -20.28 11.44 -5.06
N GLN A 41 -20.62 11.17 -3.79
CA GLN A 41 -21.83 10.43 -3.42
C GLN A 41 -23.11 11.04 -4.01
N ALA A 42 -23.12 12.35 -4.20
CA ALA A 42 -24.30 13.08 -4.71
C ALA A 42 -24.69 12.67 -6.15
N VAL A 43 -23.73 12.23 -6.96
CA VAL A 43 -23.94 11.88 -8.37
C VAL A 43 -24.02 10.36 -8.63
N LEU A 44 -23.78 9.55 -7.62
CA LEU A 44 -23.80 8.08 -7.72
C LEU A 44 -25.14 7.51 -7.20
N LYS A 45 -25.65 6.47 -7.86
CA LYS A 45 -26.79 5.68 -7.37
C LYS A 45 -26.29 4.65 -6.38
N LEU A 46 -26.02 5.04 -5.14
CA LEU A 46 -25.51 4.19 -4.10
C LEU A 46 -26.64 3.62 -3.24
N ASN A 47 -26.55 2.34 -2.90
CA ASN A 47 -27.32 1.73 -1.83
C ASN A 47 -26.73 2.08 -0.45
N GLU A 48 -27.39 1.67 0.65
CA GLU A 48 -26.96 1.99 2.02
C GLU A 48 -25.58 1.37 2.36
N SER A 49 -25.31 0.16 1.89
CA SER A 49 -24.00 -0.50 2.09
C SER A 49 -22.87 0.27 1.39
N GLN A 50 -23.08 0.66 0.14
CA GLN A 50 -22.11 1.44 -0.63
C GLN A 50 -21.89 2.85 -0.06
N LYS A 51 -22.93 3.50 0.46
CA LYS A 51 -22.80 4.79 1.17
C LYS A 51 -21.92 4.63 2.42
N SER A 52 -22.15 3.57 3.19
CA SER A 52 -21.33 3.28 4.38
C SER A 52 -19.87 3.04 4.01
N MET A 53 -19.59 2.31 2.92
CA MET A 53 -18.24 2.08 2.42
C MET A 53 -17.58 3.39 1.94
N MET A 54 -18.31 4.25 1.22
CA MET A 54 -17.79 5.58 0.83
C MET A 54 -17.54 6.48 2.04
N HIS A 55 -18.36 6.40 3.07
CA HIS A 55 -18.12 7.13 4.31
C HIS A 55 -16.83 6.65 5.00
N LEU A 56 -16.64 5.33 5.14
CA LEU A 56 -15.40 4.73 5.67
C LEU A 56 -14.17 5.16 4.84
N MET A 57 -14.27 5.11 3.51
CA MET A 57 -13.21 5.58 2.62
C MET A 57 -12.86 7.05 2.87
N SER A 58 -13.87 7.91 3.03
CA SER A 58 -13.68 9.33 3.35
C SER A 58 -12.96 9.54 4.68
N VAL A 59 -13.34 8.80 5.73
CA VAL A 59 -12.68 8.86 7.05
C VAL A 59 -11.21 8.46 6.94
N ILE A 60 -10.91 7.36 6.25
CA ILE A 60 -9.54 6.89 6.06
C ILE A 60 -8.72 7.89 5.24
N ILE A 61 -9.28 8.43 4.16
CA ILE A 61 -8.62 9.45 3.34
C ILE A 61 -8.32 10.70 4.16
N ASN A 62 -9.22 11.15 5.05
CA ASN A 62 -8.97 12.28 5.92
C ASN A 62 -7.75 12.06 6.82
N TRP A 63 -7.61 10.89 7.45
CA TRP A 63 -6.42 10.56 8.24
C TRP A 63 -5.14 10.52 7.40
N ILE A 64 -5.20 9.89 6.23
CA ILE A 64 -4.08 9.84 5.29
C ILE A 64 -3.71 11.24 4.81
N SER A 65 -4.68 12.11 4.61
CA SER A 65 -4.45 13.49 4.13
C SER A 65 -3.66 14.33 5.13
N VAL A 66 -3.79 14.09 6.45
CA VAL A 66 -2.91 14.71 7.46
C VAL A 66 -1.46 14.27 7.23
N PHE A 67 -1.23 12.98 7.05
CA PHE A 67 0.09 12.43 6.79
C PHE A 67 0.68 12.95 5.46
N VAL A 68 -0.13 12.99 4.41
CA VAL A 68 0.24 13.56 3.11
C VAL A 68 0.58 15.04 3.21
N ALA A 69 -0.18 15.81 4.00
CA ALA A 69 0.09 17.24 4.22
C ALA A 69 1.46 17.46 4.89
N VAL A 70 1.86 16.61 5.84
CA VAL A 70 3.20 16.66 6.46
C VAL A 70 4.30 16.42 5.42
N ILE A 71 4.11 15.44 4.53
CA ILE A 71 5.08 15.13 3.47
C ILE A 71 5.18 16.27 2.45
N LEU A 72 4.04 16.79 2.01
CA LEU A 72 4.00 17.95 1.11
C LEU A 72 4.63 19.18 1.78
N GLY A 73 4.40 19.38 3.08
CA GLY A 73 5.06 20.41 3.87
C GLY A 73 6.58 20.28 3.85
N PHE A 74 7.10 19.07 4.06
CA PHE A 74 8.53 18.79 3.95
C PHE A 74 9.07 19.07 2.54
N LEU A 75 8.35 18.66 1.50
CA LEU A 75 8.68 18.94 0.11
C LEU A 75 8.78 20.46 -0.14
N ILE A 76 7.79 21.22 0.34
CA ILE A 76 7.72 22.66 0.13
C ILE A 76 8.87 23.39 0.84
N ILE A 77 9.16 23.00 2.09
CA ILE A 77 10.33 23.53 2.84
C ILE A 77 11.62 23.24 2.07
N TYR A 78 11.77 22.00 1.59
CA TYR A 78 12.96 21.58 0.85
C TYR A 78 13.13 22.35 -0.47
N ALA A 79 12.06 22.44 -1.26
CA ALA A 79 12.06 23.17 -2.51
C ALA A 79 12.33 24.67 -2.31
N ASN A 80 11.82 25.25 -1.25
CA ASN A 80 12.06 26.64 -0.90
C ASN A 80 13.50 26.91 -0.44
N GLN A 81 14.12 26.00 0.32
CA GLN A 81 15.55 26.09 0.65
C GLN A 81 16.42 26.11 -0.63
N PHE A 82 16.03 25.35 -1.63
CA PHE A 82 16.69 25.35 -2.92
C PHE A 82 16.63 26.72 -3.61
N LEU A 83 15.43 27.31 -3.68
CA LEU A 83 15.25 28.63 -4.25
C LEU A 83 16.08 29.71 -3.50
N MET A 84 16.07 29.64 -2.18
CA MET A 84 16.88 30.55 -1.35
C MET A 84 18.38 30.44 -1.65
N LYS A 85 18.88 29.20 -1.80
CA LYS A 85 20.30 28.98 -2.18
C LYS A 85 20.67 29.62 -3.50
N ARG A 86 19.83 29.53 -4.52
CA ARG A 86 20.06 30.15 -5.83
C ARG A 86 20.18 31.68 -5.77
N ARG A 87 19.46 32.27 -4.82
CA ARG A 87 19.37 33.73 -4.68
C ARG A 87 20.34 34.32 -3.65
N HIS A 88 21.24 33.50 -3.10
CA HIS A 88 22.22 33.98 -2.12
C HIS A 88 23.03 35.18 -2.59
N LYS A 89 23.47 35.21 -3.88
CA LYS A 89 24.18 36.34 -4.44
C LYS A 89 23.35 37.62 -4.50
N GLU A 90 22.07 37.50 -4.94
CA GLU A 90 21.14 38.63 -5.00
C GLU A 90 20.87 39.20 -3.60
N MET A 91 20.62 38.29 -2.61
CA MET A 91 20.46 38.69 -1.21
C MET A 91 21.71 39.39 -0.68
N GLY A 92 22.90 38.89 -1.03
CA GLY A 92 24.17 39.52 -0.69
C GLY A 92 24.31 40.94 -1.26
N ILE A 93 23.89 41.16 -2.51
CA ILE A 93 23.85 42.46 -3.16
C ILE A 93 22.87 43.40 -2.46
N TYR A 94 21.67 42.97 -2.12
CA TYR A 94 20.70 43.78 -1.37
C TYR A 94 21.25 44.25 -0.01
N LEU A 95 21.94 43.36 0.71
CA LEU A 95 22.60 43.71 1.98
C LEU A 95 23.79 44.68 1.78
N LEU A 96 24.53 44.56 0.67
CA LEU A 96 25.61 45.50 0.31
C LEU A 96 25.09 46.91 -0.03
N LEU A 97 23.88 46.94 -0.64
CA LEU A 97 23.20 48.20 -0.96
C LEU A 97 22.54 48.87 0.27
N GLY A 98 22.77 48.34 1.47
CA GLY A 98 22.32 48.90 2.73
C GLY A 98 20.94 48.42 3.20
N MET A 99 20.34 47.38 2.57
CA MET A 99 19.11 46.80 3.06
C MET A 99 19.34 45.97 4.33
N GLU A 100 18.45 46.10 5.32
CA GLU A 100 18.49 45.29 6.51
C GLU A 100 18.04 43.84 6.20
N LYS A 101 18.53 42.87 6.99
CA LYS A 101 18.12 41.45 6.89
C LYS A 101 16.62 41.28 6.96
N ARG A 102 15.91 42.07 7.78
CA ARG A 102 14.44 42.05 7.90
C ARG A 102 13.75 42.45 6.59
N GLN A 103 14.33 43.43 5.87
CA GLN A 103 13.78 43.92 4.59
C GLN A 103 13.96 42.86 3.48
N VAL A 104 15.16 42.24 3.42
CA VAL A 104 15.42 41.12 2.50
C VAL A 104 14.51 39.92 2.81
N SER A 105 14.29 39.59 4.09
CA SER A 105 13.36 38.57 4.52
C SER A 105 11.94 38.86 4.05
N LYS A 106 11.46 40.11 4.18
CA LYS A 106 10.12 40.49 3.71
C LYS A 106 9.94 40.31 2.19
N ILE A 107 10.96 40.65 1.38
CA ILE A 107 10.90 40.42 -0.07
C ILE A 107 10.73 38.94 -0.38
N LEU A 108 11.55 38.08 0.22
CA LEU A 108 11.47 36.63 0.01
C LEU A 108 10.17 36.02 0.49
N LEU A 109 9.62 36.50 1.62
CA LEU A 109 8.30 36.10 2.11
C LEU A 109 7.22 36.43 1.09
N ILE A 110 7.23 37.66 0.55
CA ILE A 110 6.25 38.10 -0.46
C ILE A 110 6.37 37.25 -1.74
N GLU A 111 7.59 36.95 -2.19
CA GLU A 111 7.83 36.10 -3.36
C GLU A 111 7.31 34.66 -3.14
N THR A 112 7.59 34.06 -1.98
CA THR A 112 7.12 32.72 -1.63
C THR A 112 5.59 32.70 -1.56
N LEU A 113 4.97 33.72 -0.97
CA LEU A 113 3.51 33.87 -0.91
C LEU A 113 2.89 34.03 -2.30
N LEU A 114 3.47 34.88 -3.17
CA LEU A 114 2.97 35.07 -4.54
C LEU A 114 2.97 33.75 -5.32
N ILE A 115 4.07 33.00 -5.29
CA ILE A 115 4.18 31.72 -6.00
C ILE A 115 3.21 30.71 -5.38
N GLY A 116 3.13 30.64 -4.05
CA GLY A 116 2.19 29.78 -3.32
C GLY A 116 0.74 30.10 -3.65
N PHE A 117 0.36 31.36 -3.72
CA PHE A 117 -0.98 31.82 -4.06
C PHE A 117 -1.37 31.41 -5.49
N PHE A 118 -0.50 31.67 -6.48
CA PHE A 118 -0.76 31.25 -7.86
C PHE A 118 -0.79 29.71 -8.00
N ALA A 119 0.07 28.99 -7.29
CA ALA A 119 0.06 27.54 -7.27
C ALA A 119 -1.20 26.98 -6.62
N LEU A 120 -1.72 27.65 -5.56
CA LEU A 120 -2.97 27.27 -4.90
C LEU A 120 -4.16 27.42 -5.86
N ILE A 121 -4.25 28.55 -6.57
CA ILE A 121 -5.32 28.78 -7.55
C ILE A 121 -5.23 27.74 -8.68
N ALA A 122 -4.06 27.58 -9.30
CA ALA A 122 -3.86 26.66 -10.40
C ALA A 122 -4.10 25.20 -9.98
N GLY A 123 -3.64 24.82 -8.78
CA GLY A 123 -3.82 23.48 -8.22
C GLY A 123 -5.27 23.18 -7.86
N LEU A 124 -6.01 24.15 -7.29
CA LEU A 124 -7.43 23.99 -7.01
C LEU A 124 -8.24 23.87 -8.31
N ILE A 125 -7.99 24.71 -9.30
CA ILE A 125 -8.66 24.63 -10.60
C ILE A 125 -8.42 23.26 -11.23
N ALA A 126 -7.15 22.85 -11.35
CA ALA A 126 -6.80 21.54 -11.89
C ALA A 126 -7.41 20.39 -11.05
N GLY A 127 -7.39 20.49 -9.73
CA GLY A 127 -7.95 19.51 -8.81
C GLY A 127 -9.45 19.34 -8.96
N VAL A 128 -10.19 20.44 -9.11
CA VAL A 128 -11.65 20.43 -9.35
C VAL A 128 -11.97 19.74 -10.68
N PHE A 129 -11.23 20.03 -11.75
CA PHE A 129 -11.44 19.34 -13.04
C PHE A 129 -11.06 17.87 -12.99
N LEU A 130 -9.91 17.52 -12.43
CA LEU A 130 -9.46 16.12 -12.33
C LEU A 130 -10.34 15.30 -11.38
N SER A 131 -10.96 15.92 -10.37
CA SER A 131 -11.89 15.24 -9.47
C SER A 131 -13.14 14.71 -10.20
N GLN A 132 -13.56 15.33 -11.33
CA GLN A 132 -14.65 14.79 -12.16
C GLN A 132 -14.25 13.47 -12.83
N GLY A 133 -13.02 13.37 -13.33
CA GLY A 133 -12.47 12.11 -13.86
C GLY A 133 -12.38 11.03 -12.77
N LEU A 134 -11.99 11.43 -11.55
CA LEU A 134 -11.94 10.53 -10.40
C LEU A 134 -13.36 10.04 -10.02
N ALA A 135 -14.40 10.86 -10.14
CA ALA A 135 -15.79 10.46 -9.92
C ALA A 135 -16.24 9.36 -10.89
N MET A 136 -15.87 9.49 -12.18
CA MET A 136 -16.13 8.43 -13.18
C MET A 136 -15.39 7.12 -12.84
N LEU A 137 -14.13 7.23 -12.41
CA LEU A 137 -13.35 6.08 -11.98
C LEU A 137 -14.00 5.41 -10.75
N THR A 138 -14.46 6.21 -9.78
CA THR A 138 -15.17 5.74 -8.59
C THR A 138 -16.44 4.99 -8.95
N ALA A 139 -17.26 5.53 -9.85
CA ALA A 139 -18.48 4.88 -10.35
C ALA A 139 -18.16 3.50 -10.93
N LYS A 140 -17.13 3.40 -11.77
CA LYS A 140 -16.68 2.14 -12.37
C LYS A 140 -16.15 1.15 -11.32
N MET A 141 -15.40 1.64 -10.32
CA MET A 141 -14.83 0.79 -9.26
C MET A 141 -15.89 0.22 -8.32
N PHE A 142 -16.93 0.98 -8.00
CA PHE A 142 -18.09 0.51 -7.22
C PHE A 142 -19.12 -0.26 -8.07
N ALA A 143 -18.90 -0.41 -9.37
CA ALA A 143 -19.84 -1.02 -10.32
C ALA A 143 -21.25 -0.36 -10.26
N VAL A 144 -21.31 0.95 -10.10
CA VAL A 144 -22.56 1.72 -9.93
C VAL A 144 -22.82 2.59 -11.13
N GLN A 145 -24.09 2.76 -11.48
CA GLN A 145 -24.49 3.71 -12.50
C GLN A 145 -24.47 5.15 -11.95
N MET A 146 -23.98 6.09 -12.73
CA MET A 146 -24.16 7.52 -12.42
C MET A 146 -25.62 7.91 -12.65
N LYS A 147 -26.19 8.70 -11.76
CA LYS A 147 -27.56 9.25 -11.93
C LYS A 147 -27.64 10.16 -13.16
N GLU A 148 -26.74 11.12 -13.19
CA GLU A 148 -26.54 12.10 -14.27
C GLU A 148 -25.12 12.62 -14.14
N PHE A 149 -24.48 13.03 -15.24
CA PHE A 149 -23.22 13.75 -15.16
C PHE A 149 -23.49 15.18 -14.68
N LYS A 150 -23.27 15.43 -13.39
CA LYS A 150 -23.30 16.77 -12.82
C LYS A 150 -21.90 17.12 -12.34
N PHE A 151 -21.52 18.37 -12.59
CA PHE A 151 -20.26 18.90 -12.08
C PHE A 151 -20.31 18.98 -10.56
N VAL A 152 -19.43 18.24 -9.89
CA VAL A 152 -19.39 18.15 -8.41
C VAL A 152 -18.28 19.03 -7.88
N PHE A 153 -18.66 20.01 -7.07
CA PHE A 153 -17.71 20.82 -6.30
C PHE A 153 -17.79 20.43 -4.83
N SER A 154 -16.65 20.06 -4.26
CA SER A 154 -16.56 19.74 -2.83
C SER A 154 -16.11 20.95 -2.02
N GLN A 155 -17.05 21.60 -1.36
CA GLN A 155 -16.74 22.73 -0.49
C GLN A 155 -15.85 22.32 0.68
N THR A 156 -16.06 21.13 1.25
CA THR A 156 -15.24 20.59 2.34
C THR A 156 -13.79 20.39 1.91
N ALA A 157 -13.57 19.70 0.76
CA ALA A 157 -12.22 19.49 0.23
C ALA A 157 -11.53 20.82 -0.14
N PHE A 158 -12.29 21.80 -0.65
CA PHE A 158 -11.79 23.12 -0.97
C PHE A 158 -11.28 23.85 0.28
N ILE A 159 -12.07 23.91 1.33
CA ILE A 159 -11.70 24.55 2.59
C ILE A 159 -10.53 23.80 3.26
N GLN A 160 -10.58 22.49 3.31
CA GLN A 160 -9.49 21.67 3.86
C GLN A 160 -8.18 21.91 3.11
N THR A 161 -8.22 21.95 1.79
CA THR A 161 -7.02 22.21 0.98
C THR A 161 -6.41 23.58 1.30
N ILE A 162 -7.23 24.63 1.34
CA ILE A 162 -6.75 25.97 1.70
C ILE A 162 -6.18 25.97 3.12
N MET A 163 -6.87 25.36 4.08
CA MET A 163 -6.42 25.32 5.49
C MET A 163 -5.07 24.62 5.65
N TYR A 164 -4.92 23.42 5.10
CA TYR A 164 -3.64 22.67 5.20
C TYR A 164 -2.51 23.42 4.52
N PHE A 165 -2.73 23.95 3.31
CA PHE A 165 -1.69 24.70 2.62
C PHE A 165 -1.38 26.03 3.30
N ALA A 166 -2.33 26.72 3.88
CA ALA A 166 -2.08 27.91 4.70
C ALA A 166 -1.18 27.59 5.90
N ILE A 167 -1.44 26.49 6.62
CA ILE A 167 -0.59 26.02 7.74
C ILE A 167 0.83 25.73 7.23
N ILE A 168 0.95 24.97 6.13
CA ILE A 168 2.24 24.66 5.54
C ILE A 168 3.00 25.93 5.16
N PHE A 169 2.36 26.90 4.52
CA PHE A 169 3.01 28.16 4.15
C PHE A 169 3.41 28.98 5.37
N ILE A 170 2.65 29.00 6.45
CA ILE A 170 3.06 29.66 7.71
C ILE A 170 4.33 29.01 8.25
N ILE A 171 4.41 27.68 8.29
CA ILE A 171 5.61 26.94 8.72
C ILE A 171 6.80 27.27 7.84
N VAL A 172 6.62 27.28 6.51
CA VAL A 172 7.67 27.65 5.55
C VAL A 172 8.15 29.08 5.77
N MET A 173 7.26 30.03 6.00
CA MET A 173 7.61 31.42 6.28
C MET A 173 8.43 31.58 7.56
N ILE A 174 8.05 30.89 8.64
CA ILE A 174 8.81 30.87 9.91
C ILE A 174 10.20 30.30 9.65
N PHE A 175 10.29 29.17 8.95
CA PHE A 175 11.56 28.53 8.61
C PHE A 175 12.47 29.43 7.75
N ASN A 176 11.92 30.16 6.79
CA ASN A 176 12.63 31.13 5.98
C ASN A 176 13.19 32.28 6.82
N GLY A 177 12.38 32.85 7.71
CA GLY A 177 12.79 33.91 8.62
C GLY A 177 13.98 33.48 9.48
N ILE A 178 13.90 32.30 10.10
CA ILE A 178 14.99 31.72 10.91
C ILE A 178 16.25 31.50 10.07
N THR A 179 16.11 30.98 8.86
CA THR A 179 17.24 30.68 7.98
C THR A 179 17.99 31.96 7.55
N ILE A 180 17.27 33.01 7.16
CA ILE A 180 17.84 34.27 6.73
C ILE A 180 18.55 34.98 7.90
N SER A 181 17.98 34.94 9.10
CA SER A 181 18.58 35.57 10.29
C SER A 181 19.99 35.03 10.60
N LYS A 182 20.23 33.73 10.31
CA LYS A 182 21.50 33.03 10.53
C LYS A 182 22.56 33.28 9.46
N TYR A 183 22.21 33.88 8.31
CA TYR A 183 23.18 34.13 7.25
C TYR A 183 24.09 35.31 7.58
N LYS A 184 25.40 35.10 7.38
CA LYS A 184 26.43 36.16 7.41
C LYS A 184 26.65 36.66 5.98
N LEU A 185 26.83 37.99 5.80
CA LEU A 185 27.03 38.63 4.48
C LEU A 185 28.14 37.97 3.68
N ILE A 186 29.29 37.70 4.33
CA ILE A 186 30.45 37.05 3.68
C ILE A 186 30.14 35.65 3.17
N ASN A 187 29.23 34.91 3.86
CA ASN A 187 28.81 33.58 3.42
C ASN A 187 27.87 33.62 2.22
N LEU A 188 27.06 34.70 2.09
CA LEU A 188 26.13 34.89 0.97
C LEU A 188 26.91 35.25 -0.30
N LEU A 189 27.88 36.13 -0.20
CA LEU A 189 28.72 36.56 -1.34
C LEU A 189 29.64 35.44 -1.84
N ASN A 190 30.23 34.68 -0.92
CA ASN A 190 31.16 33.60 -1.24
C ASN A 190 30.49 32.22 -1.33
N ALA A 191 29.16 32.15 -1.35
CA ALA A 191 28.44 30.90 -1.36
C ALA A 191 28.83 29.97 -2.53
N ALA A 192 29.08 30.52 -3.71
CA ALA A 192 29.51 29.79 -4.91
C ALA A 192 30.96 29.26 -4.84
N LYS A 193 31.84 29.91 -4.03
CA LYS A 193 33.25 29.54 -3.90
C LYS A 193 33.53 28.56 -2.75
N LYS A 194 32.56 28.35 -1.87
CA LYS A 194 32.75 27.52 -0.67
C LYS A 194 32.66 26.03 -1.03
N ASN A 195 33.82 25.38 -1.10
CA ASN A 195 33.87 23.93 -1.25
C ASN A 195 33.18 23.23 -0.06
N GLN A 196 32.23 22.36 -0.34
CA GLN A 196 31.58 21.57 0.68
C GLN A 196 32.58 20.59 1.33
N LYS A 197 32.75 20.67 2.65
CA LYS A 197 33.65 19.77 3.39
C LYS A 197 33.14 18.34 3.33
N MET A 198 33.96 17.41 2.87
CA MET A 198 33.65 15.97 2.98
C MET A 198 33.57 15.58 4.45
N ARG A 199 32.45 14.95 4.84
CA ARG A 199 32.24 14.48 6.22
C ARG A 199 33.02 13.21 6.54
N LEU A 200 33.20 12.30 5.59
CA LEU A 200 33.99 11.07 5.71
C LEU A 200 35.28 11.23 4.91
N LYS A 201 36.39 11.34 5.61
CA LYS A 201 37.73 11.41 4.99
C LYS A 201 38.44 10.05 4.94
N ASN A 202 38.07 9.12 5.84
CA ASN A 202 38.71 7.81 5.95
C ASN A 202 37.96 6.78 5.11
N PRO A 203 38.57 6.21 4.06
CA PRO A 203 37.96 5.19 3.19
C PRO A 203 37.64 3.88 3.92
N VAL A 204 38.49 3.48 4.87
CA VAL A 204 38.28 2.27 5.66
C VAL A 204 37.00 2.38 6.51
N LEU A 205 36.81 3.52 7.17
CA LEU A 205 35.59 3.75 7.96
C LEU A 205 34.34 3.72 7.07
N SER A 206 34.40 4.22 5.83
CA SER A 206 33.28 4.16 4.89
C SER A 206 32.93 2.73 4.52
N VAL A 207 33.92 1.84 4.31
CA VAL A 207 33.68 0.44 4.03
C VAL A 207 33.07 -0.28 5.23
N ILE A 208 33.58 -0.05 6.43
CA ILE A 208 33.04 -0.63 7.68
C ILE A 208 31.59 -0.22 7.88
N LEU A 209 31.28 1.08 7.75
CA LEU A 209 29.91 1.58 7.88
C LEU A 209 28.97 1.03 6.78
N PHE A 210 29.48 0.80 5.58
CA PHE A 210 28.72 0.20 4.49
C PHE A 210 28.36 -1.26 4.82
N VAL A 211 29.33 -2.07 5.28
CA VAL A 211 29.08 -3.45 5.71
C VAL A 211 28.09 -3.49 6.88
N MET A 212 28.24 -2.58 7.85
CA MET A 212 27.32 -2.48 8.97
C MET A 212 25.90 -2.10 8.51
N SER A 213 25.76 -1.22 7.51
CA SER A 213 24.45 -0.88 6.95
C SER A 213 23.77 -2.08 6.29
N ILE A 214 24.53 -2.89 5.52
CA ILE A 214 24.02 -4.11 4.91
C ILE A 214 23.60 -5.12 5.97
N ALA A 215 24.37 -5.25 7.05
CA ALA A 215 24.03 -6.11 8.19
C ALA A 215 22.72 -5.66 8.86
N CYS A 216 22.57 -4.35 9.14
CA CYS A 216 21.33 -3.79 9.72
C CYS A 216 20.12 -4.05 8.82
N ILE A 217 20.23 -3.81 7.51
CA ILE A 217 19.16 -4.07 6.54
C ILE A 217 18.84 -5.58 6.47
N GLY A 218 19.86 -6.44 6.44
CA GLY A 218 19.71 -7.89 6.44
C GLY A 218 18.98 -8.41 7.67
N ILE A 219 19.33 -7.92 8.86
CA ILE A 219 18.64 -8.23 10.12
C ILE A 219 17.18 -7.72 10.07
N ALA A 220 16.95 -6.50 9.58
CA ALA A 220 15.61 -5.95 9.42
C ALA A 220 14.73 -6.84 8.53
N TYR A 221 15.27 -7.31 7.40
CA TYR A 221 14.57 -8.22 6.49
C TYR A 221 14.30 -9.58 7.12
N HIS A 222 15.25 -10.11 7.89
CA HIS A 222 15.05 -11.37 8.61
C HIS A 222 13.92 -11.25 9.65
N LEU A 223 13.93 -10.18 10.44
CA LEU A 223 12.90 -9.93 11.47
C LEU A 223 11.51 -9.76 10.87
N ILE A 224 11.35 -8.96 9.80
CA ILE A 224 10.03 -8.75 9.18
C ILE A 224 9.52 -10.01 8.49
N THR A 225 10.41 -10.80 7.86
CA THR A 225 10.04 -12.06 7.23
C THR A 225 9.66 -13.11 8.28
N LYS A 226 10.29 -13.10 9.46
CA LYS A 226 9.94 -13.96 10.59
C LYS A 226 8.57 -13.57 11.18
N ASN A 227 8.31 -12.27 11.34
CA ASN A 227 7.04 -11.76 11.87
C ASN A 227 5.88 -11.88 10.87
N GLN A 228 6.14 -11.84 9.54
CA GLN A 228 5.16 -11.93 8.43
C GLN A 228 4.03 -10.88 8.50
N MET A 229 4.24 -9.78 9.20
CA MET A 229 3.23 -8.73 9.47
C MET A 229 1.97 -9.25 10.20
N LEU A 230 2.03 -10.40 10.84
CA LEU A 230 0.89 -11.01 11.55
C LEU A 230 0.64 -10.35 12.91
N GLY A 231 1.55 -9.50 13.39
CA GLY A 231 1.38 -8.75 14.64
C GLY A 231 2.36 -7.59 14.78
N VAL A 232 2.00 -6.61 15.60
CA VAL A 232 2.85 -5.46 15.94
C VAL A 232 3.67 -5.78 17.20
N ASP A 233 4.48 -6.80 17.12
CA ASP A 233 5.39 -7.24 18.17
C ASP A 233 6.74 -6.49 18.16
N ASN A 234 7.67 -6.92 19.02
CA ASN A 234 8.99 -6.31 19.08
C ASN A 234 9.83 -6.59 17.82
N ASP A 235 9.67 -7.76 17.18
CA ASP A 235 10.37 -8.11 15.94
C ASP A 235 9.93 -7.16 14.81
N PHE A 236 8.64 -6.86 14.71
CA PHE A 236 8.09 -5.88 13.76
C PHE A 236 8.65 -4.47 13.99
N LYS A 237 8.61 -3.96 15.23
CA LYS A 237 9.13 -2.63 15.57
C LYS A 237 10.62 -2.51 15.30
N MET A 238 11.41 -3.53 15.72
CA MET A 238 12.86 -3.54 15.50
C MET A 238 13.21 -3.63 14.01
N SER A 239 12.44 -4.35 13.20
CA SER A 239 12.66 -4.41 11.75
C SER A 239 12.53 -3.03 11.09
N ILE A 240 11.53 -2.23 11.48
CA ILE A 240 11.34 -0.87 10.97
C ILE A 240 12.51 0.02 11.40
N ILE A 241 12.87 0.01 12.68
CA ILE A 241 13.97 0.85 13.23
C ILE A 241 15.28 0.52 12.51
N LEU A 242 15.64 -0.78 12.42
CA LEU A 242 16.87 -1.22 11.78
C LEU A 242 16.86 -0.96 10.27
N GLY A 243 15.71 -1.11 9.60
CA GLY A 243 15.54 -0.78 8.18
C GLY A 243 15.77 0.70 7.90
N VAL A 244 15.22 1.59 8.72
CA VAL A 244 15.42 3.03 8.62
C VAL A 244 16.88 3.38 8.91
N ILE A 245 17.44 2.95 10.04
CA ILE A 245 18.84 3.23 10.41
C ILE A 245 19.79 2.68 9.35
N GLY A 246 19.58 1.43 8.90
CA GLY A 246 20.37 0.80 7.85
C GLY A 246 20.35 1.59 6.54
N THR A 247 19.19 2.12 6.13
CA THR A 247 19.05 2.96 4.94
C THR A 247 19.84 4.27 5.07
N PHE A 248 19.78 4.93 6.23
CA PHE A 248 20.56 6.16 6.49
C PHE A 248 22.06 5.86 6.48
N LEU A 249 22.50 4.80 7.12
CA LEU A 249 23.91 4.37 7.12
C LEU A 249 24.39 3.99 5.73
N PHE A 250 23.54 3.36 4.91
CA PHE A 250 23.82 2.98 3.53
C PHE A 250 24.20 4.21 2.70
N PHE A 251 23.34 5.22 2.63
CA PHE A 251 23.62 6.43 1.85
C PHE A 251 24.75 7.27 2.45
N PHE A 252 24.90 7.27 3.78
CA PHE A 252 26.01 7.97 4.42
C PHE A 252 27.37 7.39 4.05
N SER A 253 27.49 6.07 3.99
CA SER A 253 28.73 5.35 3.68
C SER A 253 28.98 5.14 2.19
N LEU A 254 27.90 5.15 1.38
CA LEU A 254 27.92 4.80 -0.04
C LEU A 254 28.91 5.65 -0.84
N SER A 255 29.02 6.94 -0.53
CA SER A 255 29.89 7.85 -1.27
C SER A 255 31.34 7.43 -1.20
N GLY A 256 31.88 7.12 -0.01
CA GLY A 256 33.24 6.65 0.18
C GLY A 256 33.48 5.28 -0.44
N PHE A 257 32.50 4.36 -0.27
CA PHE A 257 32.57 3.02 -0.82
C PHE A 257 32.60 3.02 -2.37
N LEU A 258 31.69 3.77 -3.02
CA LEU A 258 31.65 3.85 -4.50
C LEU A 258 32.94 4.43 -5.08
N LEU A 259 33.53 5.43 -4.44
CA LEU A 259 34.77 6.03 -4.89
C LEU A 259 35.93 5.03 -4.81
N GLU A 260 36.00 4.25 -3.73
CA GLU A 260 37.05 3.25 -3.55
C GLU A 260 36.92 2.09 -4.54
N LEU A 261 35.68 1.65 -4.79
CA LEU A 261 35.39 0.61 -5.79
C LEU A 261 35.75 1.09 -7.19
N ALA A 262 35.41 2.35 -7.56
CA ALA A 262 35.71 2.91 -8.86
C ALA A 262 37.22 3.06 -9.09
N LYS A 263 38.01 3.40 -8.07
CA LYS A 263 39.49 3.49 -8.16
C LYS A 263 40.15 2.15 -8.48
N ARG A 264 39.58 1.04 -8.07
CA ARG A 264 40.12 -0.31 -8.39
C ARG A 264 40.09 -0.60 -9.89
N ASN A 265 39.12 -0.05 -10.62
CA ASN A 265 39.07 -0.16 -12.09
C ASN A 265 39.67 1.09 -12.75
N LYS A 266 40.98 1.14 -12.93
CA LYS A 266 41.70 2.26 -13.51
C LYS A 266 41.22 2.63 -14.91
N LYS A 267 40.83 1.67 -15.77
CA LYS A 267 40.30 1.93 -17.13
C LYS A 267 38.99 2.71 -17.07
N PHE A 268 38.09 2.35 -16.18
CA PHE A 268 36.82 3.07 -15.98
C PHE A 268 37.06 4.44 -15.33
N TYR A 269 37.90 4.50 -14.28
CA TYR A 269 38.12 5.69 -13.46
C TYR A 269 38.73 6.86 -14.26
N TYR A 270 39.70 6.58 -15.13
CA TYR A 270 40.40 7.61 -15.94
C TYR A 270 39.78 7.82 -17.33
N ASN A 271 38.69 7.16 -17.69
CA ASN A 271 38.06 7.30 -19.00
C ASN A 271 37.23 8.61 -19.06
N GLY A 272 37.59 9.52 -19.96
CA GLY A 272 36.86 10.76 -20.23
C GLY A 272 36.62 11.61 -18.98
N LEU A 273 35.38 11.95 -18.69
CA LEU A 273 34.97 12.74 -17.52
C LEU A 273 34.53 11.92 -16.31
N ASN A 274 34.75 10.60 -16.29
CA ASN A 274 34.28 9.75 -15.20
C ASN A 274 34.84 10.16 -13.83
N LEU A 275 36.13 10.51 -13.77
CA LEU A 275 36.76 11.04 -12.56
C LEU A 275 36.04 12.29 -12.03
N PHE A 276 35.71 13.20 -12.93
CA PHE A 276 35.00 14.45 -12.57
C PHE A 276 33.59 14.15 -12.04
N VAL A 277 32.81 13.29 -12.75
CA VAL A 277 31.48 12.87 -12.37
C VAL A 277 31.47 12.14 -11.01
N LEU A 278 32.38 11.16 -10.81
CA LEU A 278 32.49 10.42 -9.57
C LEU A 278 32.84 11.29 -8.37
N ARG A 279 33.73 12.26 -8.54
CA ARG A 279 34.09 13.22 -7.48
C ARG A 279 32.92 14.13 -7.13
N GLN A 280 32.15 14.61 -8.12
CA GLN A 280 30.94 15.39 -7.87
C GLN A 280 29.90 14.60 -7.11
N ILE A 281 29.59 13.37 -7.58
CA ILE A 281 28.63 12.48 -6.94
C ILE A 281 29.05 12.17 -5.50
N ASN A 282 30.32 11.82 -5.27
CA ASN A 282 30.83 11.56 -3.93
C ASN A 282 30.65 12.75 -2.98
N SER A 283 31.05 13.95 -3.39
CA SER A 283 30.86 15.17 -2.59
C SER A 283 29.39 15.40 -2.23
N LYS A 284 28.48 15.12 -3.15
CA LYS A 284 27.04 15.37 -2.98
C LYS A 284 26.33 14.32 -2.16
N ILE A 285 26.55 13.03 -2.44
CA ILE A 285 25.92 11.96 -1.64
C ILE A 285 26.24 12.16 -0.16
N THR A 286 27.50 12.51 0.18
CA THR A 286 27.90 12.76 1.57
C THR A 286 27.17 13.94 2.20
N THR A 287 26.79 14.95 1.42
CA THR A 287 26.07 16.13 1.94
C THR A 287 24.56 15.99 1.91
N THR A 288 24.02 15.15 1.02
CA THR A 288 22.57 14.95 0.80
C THR A 288 22.08 13.57 1.23
N PHE A 289 22.89 12.78 1.97
CA PHE A 289 22.52 11.41 2.35
C PHE A 289 21.17 11.31 3.08
N VAL A 290 20.83 12.29 3.92
CA VAL A 290 19.53 12.34 4.62
C VAL A 290 18.39 12.43 3.60
N SER A 291 18.52 13.31 2.62
CA SER A 291 17.52 13.46 1.57
C SER A 291 17.40 12.21 0.70
N MET A 292 18.55 11.61 0.32
CA MET A 292 18.56 10.35 -0.45
C MET A 292 17.90 9.20 0.32
N SER A 293 18.15 9.09 1.63
CA SER A 293 17.53 8.07 2.49
C SER A 293 16.02 8.25 2.58
N MET A 294 15.57 9.50 2.80
CA MET A 294 14.13 9.82 2.84
C MET A 294 13.47 9.52 1.50
N LEU A 295 14.10 9.89 0.38
CA LEU A 295 13.57 9.59 -0.97
C LEU A 295 13.48 8.07 -1.22
N CYS A 296 14.49 7.31 -0.81
CA CYS A 296 14.47 5.85 -0.91
C CYS A 296 13.29 5.25 -0.12
N LEU A 297 13.10 5.67 1.14
CA LEU A 297 11.99 5.20 1.97
C LEU A 297 10.62 5.61 1.43
N MET A 298 10.49 6.82 0.88
CA MET A 298 9.24 7.27 0.24
C MET A 298 8.96 6.50 -1.06
N LEU A 299 9.97 6.22 -1.89
CA LEU A 299 9.82 5.37 -3.07
C LEU A 299 9.43 3.94 -2.69
N PHE A 300 10.05 3.39 -1.66
CA PHE A 300 9.67 2.08 -1.10
C PHE A 300 8.19 2.06 -0.71
N LEU A 301 7.72 3.08 0.04
CA LEU A 301 6.32 3.19 0.43
C LEU A 301 5.39 3.35 -0.78
N ALA A 302 5.78 4.16 -1.78
CA ALA A 302 5.00 4.32 -3.00
C ALA A 302 4.84 3.01 -3.78
N ILE A 303 5.93 2.32 -4.05
CA ILE A 303 5.94 1.05 -4.79
C ILE A 303 5.14 -0.02 -4.02
N SER A 304 5.38 -0.12 -2.71
CA SER A 304 4.68 -1.08 -1.86
C SER A 304 3.18 -0.79 -1.78
N ALA A 305 2.77 0.48 -1.64
CA ALA A 305 1.36 0.87 -1.61
C ALA A 305 0.66 0.51 -2.93
N PHE A 306 1.25 0.83 -4.09
CA PHE A 306 0.68 0.46 -5.38
C PHE A 306 0.56 -1.06 -5.54
N ALA A 307 1.61 -1.82 -5.23
CA ALA A 307 1.63 -3.26 -5.44
C ALA A 307 0.68 -3.98 -4.47
N THR A 308 0.70 -3.64 -3.17
CA THR A 308 -0.16 -4.27 -2.17
C THR A 308 -1.62 -3.85 -2.34
N GLY A 309 -1.90 -2.58 -2.65
CA GLY A 309 -3.26 -2.10 -2.88
C GLY A 309 -3.91 -2.71 -4.13
N SER A 310 -3.19 -2.78 -5.26
CA SER A 310 -3.71 -3.43 -6.47
C SER A 310 -3.80 -4.95 -6.31
N GLY A 311 -2.85 -5.56 -5.60
CA GLY A 311 -2.86 -6.99 -5.28
C GLY A 311 -4.07 -7.38 -4.43
N LEU A 312 -4.36 -6.61 -3.38
CA LEU A 312 -5.53 -6.82 -2.52
C LEU A 312 -6.84 -6.62 -3.29
N ALA A 313 -6.92 -5.56 -4.11
CA ALA A 313 -8.09 -5.30 -4.93
C ALA A 313 -8.37 -6.42 -5.94
N SER A 314 -7.34 -7.01 -6.53
CA SER A 314 -7.45 -8.15 -7.43
C SER A 314 -7.84 -9.42 -6.68
N SER A 315 -7.23 -9.70 -5.55
CA SER A 315 -7.49 -10.88 -4.71
C SER A 315 -8.97 -10.99 -4.32
N VAL A 316 -9.52 -9.88 -3.79
CA VAL A 316 -10.92 -9.83 -3.35
C VAL A 316 -11.90 -10.10 -4.49
N LYS A 317 -11.56 -9.78 -5.76
CA LYS A 317 -12.44 -10.02 -6.92
C LYS A 317 -12.34 -11.45 -7.46
N THR A 318 -11.16 -12.05 -7.44
CA THR A 318 -10.90 -13.34 -8.08
C THR A 318 -11.65 -14.49 -7.42
N ASP A 319 -11.80 -14.44 -6.10
CA ASP A 319 -12.42 -15.53 -5.33
C ASP A 319 -13.95 -15.40 -5.17
N LEU A 320 -14.56 -14.30 -5.66
CA LEU A 320 -16.00 -14.04 -5.44
C LEU A 320 -16.91 -15.12 -6.00
N GLU A 321 -16.62 -15.68 -7.17
CA GLU A 321 -17.43 -16.74 -7.76
C GLU A 321 -17.41 -18.03 -6.93
N ASP A 322 -16.24 -18.36 -6.36
CA ASP A 322 -16.09 -19.54 -5.47
C ASP A 322 -16.72 -19.32 -4.11
N LEU A 323 -16.71 -18.09 -3.61
CA LEU A 323 -17.25 -17.73 -2.29
C LEU A 323 -18.75 -17.48 -2.30
N THR A 324 -19.39 -17.39 -3.48
CA THR A 324 -20.80 -17.03 -3.64
C THR A 324 -21.55 -18.02 -4.53
N LYS A 325 -21.36 -19.31 -4.28
CA LYS A 325 -22.04 -20.39 -5.02
C LYS A 325 -23.55 -20.45 -4.77
N PHE A 326 -24.03 -19.90 -3.66
CA PHE A 326 -25.43 -19.85 -3.25
C PHE A 326 -25.91 -18.39 -3.18
N ASP A 327 -27.23 -18.17 -3.19
CA ASP A 327 -27.80 -16.84 -3.07
C ASP A 327 -27.73 -16.30 -1.63
N TYR A 328 -27.86 -17.20 -0.64
CA TYR A 328 -27.91 -16.84 0.78
C TYR A 328 -27.36 -17.95 1.66
N SER A 329 -26.74 -17.63 2.78
CA SER A 329 -26.34 -18.60 3.80
C SER A 329 -26.64 -18.07 5.19
N PHE A 330 -27.23 -18.92 6.02
CA PHE A 330 -27.34 -18.74 7.47
C PHE A 330 -26.22 -19.50 8.16
N TYR A 331 -25.67 -18.90 9.19
CA TYR A 331 -24.72 -19.49 10.10
C TYR A 331 -25.36 -19.64 11.48
N SER A 332 -25.35 -20.85 12.04
CA SER A 332 -25.93 -21.13 13.36
C SER A 332 -24.99 -22.03 14.17
N LEU A 333 -24.55 -21.56 15.33
CA LEU A 333 -23.66 -22.29 16.25
C LEU A 333 -24.49 -22.98 17.35
N SER A 334 -24.27 -24.28 17.57
CA SER A 334 -24.81 -25.04 18.70
C SER A 334 -23.70 -25.62 19.55
N GLN A 335 -23.73 -25.36 20.84
CA GLN A 335 -22.81 -25.93 21.84
C GLN A 335 -23.37 -27.18 22.53
N LYS A 336 -24.42 -27.81 21.97
CA LYS A 336 -25.11 -28.97 22.57
C LYS A 336 -24.67 -30.32 21.98
N GLY A 337 -23.48 -30.35 21.38
CA GLY A 337 -22.92 -31.57 20.80
C GLY A 337 -23.55 -31.99 19.48
N TYR A 338 -23.53 -33.30 19.19
CA TYR A 338 -24.10 -33.85 17.97
C TYR A 338 -25.62 -33.71 17.96
N GLN A 339 -26.18 -33.11 16.91
CA GLN A 339 -27.63 -32.92 16.75
C GLN A 339 -28.06 -33.23 15.31
N ASP A 340 -28.84 -34.31 15.13
CA ASP A 340 -29.39 -34.69 13.82
C ASP A 340 -30.48 -33.71 13.31
N GLU A 341 -31.16 -33.01 14.21
CA GLU A 341 -32.30 -32.15 13.88
C GLU A 341 -31.97 -30.64 13.89
N LEU A 342 -30.69 -30.29 13.86
CA LEU A 342 -30.31 -28.89 13.99
C LEU A 342 -30.92 -28.01 12.89
N GLN A 343 -30.96 -28.49 11.64
CA GLN A 343 -31.62 -27.82 10.53
C GLN A 343 -33.11 -27.61 10.77
N GLN A 344 -33.84 -28.65 11.15
CA GLN A 344 -35.30 -28.57 11.36
C GLN A 344 -35.63 -27.58 12.49
N LYS A 345 -34.89 -27.64 13.59
CA LYS A 345 -35.06 -26.73 14.72
C LYS A 345 -34.77 -25.28 14.30
N PHE A 346 -33.73 -25.07 13.47
CA PHE A 346 -33.39 -23.74 12.95
C PHE A 346 -34.49 -23.20 12.02
N VAL A 347 -34.92 -23.99 11.02
CA VAL A 347 -35.96 -23.56 10.06
C VAL A 347 -37.27 -23.28 10.77
N LYS A 348 -37.71 -24.16 11.69
CA LYS A 348 -38.91 -23.96 12.50
C LYS A 348 -38.85 -22.67 13.31
N LYS A 349 -37.69 -22.34 13.89
CA LYS A 349 -37.50 -21.10 14.63
C LYS A 349 -37.55 -19.89 13.71
N MET A 350 -36.91 -19.93 12.53
CA MET A 350 -36.94 -18.83 11.55
C MET A 350 -38.38 -18.59 11.05
N ASN A 351 -39.13 -19.65 10.75
CA ASN A 351 -40.53 -19.54 10.36
C ASN A 351 -41.38 -18.87 11.47
N SER A 352 -41.15 -19.22 12.76
CA SER A 352 -41.85 -18.56 13.87
C SER A 352 -41.51 -17.06 14.04
N LEU A 353 -40.41 -16.61 13.47
CA LEU A 353 -39.96 -15.23 13.43
C LEU A 353 -40.42 -14.48 12.15
N GLY A 354 -41.24 -15.12 11.30
CA GLY A 354 -41.78 -14.54 10.06
C GLY A 354 -40.83 -14.67 8.86
N LEU A 355 -39.86 -15.59 8.92
CA LEU A 355 -38.92 -15.88 7.83
C LEU A 355 -39.25 -17.25 7.25
N SER A 356 -40.22 -17.34 6.29
CA SER A 356 -40.74 -18.59 5.70
C SER A 356 -39.73 -19.16 4.67
N ILE A 357 -38.61 -19.72 5.16
CA ILE A 357 -37.51 -20.19 4.30
C ILE A 357 -38.02 -21.26 3.31
N GLU A 358 -38.87 -22.18 3.70
CA GLU A 358 -39.36 -23.27 2.85
C GLU A 358 -40.24 -22.79 1.69
N GLU A 359 -40.99 -21.70 1.88
CA GLU A 359 -41.84 -21.12 0.86
C GLU A 359 -41.02 -20.36 -0.19
N ASP A 360 -40.03 -19.62 0.26
CA ASP A 360 -39.19 -18.73 -0.58
C ASP A 360 -38.04 -19.47 -1.26
N ALA A 361 -37.55 -20.56 -0.68
CA ALA A 361 -36.40 -21.29 -1.19
C ALA A 361 -36.78 -22.18 -2.39
N LYS A 362 -35.98 -22.09 -3.48
CA LYS A 362 -35.97 -23.09 -4.56
C LYS A 362 -35.28 -24.37 -4.09
N GLU A 363 -34.22 -24.21 -3.32
CA GLU A 363 -33.38 -25.29 -2.81
C GLU A 363 -32.73 -24.83 -1.50
N THR A 364 -32.68 -25.74 -0.53
CA THR A 364 -31.97 -25.58 0.74
C THR A 364 -30.93 -26.66 0.89
N LEU A 365 -29.70 -26.27 1.23
CA LEU A 365 -28.59 -27.18 1.40
C LEU A 365 -27.93 -26.98 2.77
N PRO A 366 -28.23 -27.85 3.75
CA PRO A 366 -27.59 -27.84 5.05
C PRO A 366 -26.22 -28.51 4.97
N ILE A 367 -25.24 -27.88 5.60
CA ILE A 367 -23.91 -28.44 5.87
C ILE A 367 -23.66 -28.26 7.36
N THR A 368 -23.46 -29.35 8.08
CA THR A 368 -23.14 -29.29 9.51
C THR A 368 -21.66 -29.61 9.73
N VAL A 369 -20.96 -28.66 10.27
CA VAL A 369 -19.56 -28.80 10.67
C VAL A 369 -19.51 -29.14 12.15
N TYR A 370 -18.91 -30.28 12.46
CA TYR A 370 -18.78 -30.82 13.81
C TYR A 370 -17.37 -30.63 14.34
N GLN A 371 -17.21 -30.29 15.62
CA GLN A 371 -15.92 -30.21 16.29
C GLN A 371 -16.01 -30.60 17.78
N ASN A 372 -14.84 -30.87 18.38
CA ASN A 372 -14.74 -31.08 19.83
C ASN A 372 -13.80 -30.02 20.43
N GLY A 373 -14.31 -29.24 21.36
CA GLY A 373 -13.58 -28.25 22.09
C GLY A 373 -13.29 -26.98 21.31
N VAL A 374 -12.38 -26.16 21.87
CA VAL A 374 -11.92 -24.90 21.33
C VAL A 374 -10.39 -24.91 21.26
N PHE A 375 -9.79 -23.86 20.70
CA PHE A 375 -8.34 -23.71 20.61
C PHE A 375 -7.64 -24.08 21.93
N LYS A 376 -6.62 -24.95 21.86
CA LYS A 376 -5.86 -25.58 22.97
C LYS A 376 -6.65 -26.55 23.85
N GLN A 377 -7.97 -26.52 23.84
CA GLN A 377 -8.83 -27.37 24.67
C GLN A 377 -9.72 -28.22 23.76
N CYS A 378 -9.12 -29.00 22.85
CA CYS A 378 -9.80 -29.86 21.92
C CYS A 378 -9.22 -31.27 21.93
N ARG A 379 -10.08 -32.28 21.72
CA ARG A 379 -9.70 -33.70 21.64
C ARG A 379 -9.04 -34.03 20.31
N TYR A 380 -9.61 -33.52 19.22
CA TYR A 380 -9.12 -33.74 17.87
C TYR A 380 -8.46 -32.47 17.37
N LYS A 381 -7.13 -32.54 17.11
CA LYS A 381 -6.28 -31.41 16.76
C LYS A 381 -5.84 -31.46 15.30
N MET A 382 -5.52 -30.32 14.72
CA MET A 382 -4.95 -30.23 13.37
C MET A 382 -3.50 -30.74 13.30
N GLU A 383 -2.82 -30.97 14.43
CA GLU A 383 -1.41 -31.41 14.46
C GLU A 383 -1.08 -32.55 13.48
N PRO A 384 -1.84 -33.66 13.35
CA PRO A 384 -1.51 -34.74 12.44
C PRO A 384 -1.47 -34.34 10.96
N LEU A 385 -2.22 -33.32 10.58
CA LEU A 385 -2.25 -32.80 9.21
C LEU A 385 -1.09 -31.88 8.89
N LEU A 386 -0.56 -31.17 9.89
CA LEU A 386 0.44 -30.10 9.73
C LEU A 386 1.85 -30.53 10.09
N LYS A 387 2.03 -31.41 11.10
CA LYS A 387 3.31 -31.79 11.68
C LYS A 387 4.26 -32.42 10.65
N GLY A 388 5.48 -31.88 10.58
CA GLY A 388 6.54 -32.29 9.63
C GLY A 388 6.38 -31.67 8.24
N ARG A 389 5.35 -30.86 8.01
CA ARG A 389 5.06 -30.19 6.73
C ARG A 389 5.02 -28.67 6.80
N GLU A 390 5.42 -28.08 7.92
CA GLU A 390 5.37 -26.65 8.22
C GLU A 390 6.11 -25.82 7.15
N LYS A 391 7.16 -26.39 6.57
CA LYS A 391 7.98 -25.73 5.53
C LYS A 391 7.27 -25.49 4.21
N TYR A 392 6.13 -26.15 3.98
CA TYR A 392 5.35 -26.00 2.75
C TYR A 392 4.30 -24.89 2.86
N SER A 393 3.99 -24.43 4.08
CA SER A 393 3.10 -23.29 4.29
C SER A 393 3.78 -21.98 3.89
N ASP A 394 2.98 -21.02 3.47
CA ASP A 394 3.40 -19.63 3.32
C ASP A 394 3.67 -18.95 4.68
N TYR A 395 3.12 -19.51 5.76
CA TYR A 395 3.41 -19.08 7.12
C TYR A 395 4.75 -19.58 7.65
N THR A 396 5.31 -18.89 8.66
CA THR A 396 6.50 -19.39 9.36
C THR A 396 6.21 -20.71 10.08
N LYS A 397 7.25 -21.53 10.27
CA LYS A 397 7.13 -22.80 11.00
C LYS A 397 6.51 -22.64 12.38
N ASP A 398 6.89 -21.58 13.09
CA ASP A 398 6.39 -21.34 14.45
C ASP A 398 4.90 -20.94 14.44
N TYR A 399 4.45 -20.19 13.44
CA TYR A 399 3.04 -19.90 13.28
C TYR A 399 2.23 -21.17 12.98
N VAL A 400 2.72 -22.02 12.07
CA VAL A 400 2.05 -23.30 11.75
C VAL A 400 1.99 -24.22 12.96
N LYS A 401 3.02 -24.24 13.82
CA LYS A 401 2.99 -25.00 15.08
C LYS A 401 1.89 -24.51 16.04
N ASN A 402 1.61 -23.21 16.07
CA ASN A 402 0.48 -22.71 16.86
C ASN A 402 -0.87 -23.24 16.34
N LEU A 403 -0.96 -23.51 15.03
CA LEU A 403 -2.17 -24.10 14.44
C LEU A 403 -2.37 -25.59 14.79
N TYR A 404 -1.38 -26.27 15.38
CA TYR A 404 -1.52 -27.65 15.87
C TYR A 404 -2.63 -27.76 16.91
N GLU A 405 -2.82 -26.73 17.71
CA GLU A 405 -3.79 -26.69 18.81
C GLU A 405 -5.20 -26.26 18.35
N VAL A 406 -5.39 -26.01 17.04
CA VAL A 406 -6.72 -25.72 16.46
C VAL A 406 -7.52 -27.02 16.40
N PRO A 407 -8.82 -27.00 16.78
CA PRO A 407 -9.68 -28.18 16.66
C PRO A 407 -9.84 -28.61 15.20
N LEU A 408 -9.75 -29.91 14.98
CA LEU A 408 -10.08 -30.53 13.71
C LEU A 408 -11.59 -30.53 13.52
N THR A 409 -12.06 -30.14 12.35
CA THR A 409 -13.47 -30.08 11.99
C THR A 409 -13.88 -31.29 11.13
N PHE A 410 -15.13 -31.69 11.24
CA PHE A 410 -15.69 -32.85 10.53
C PHE A 410 -16.98 -32.50 9.81
N VAL A 411 -17.20 -33.11 8.64
CA VAL A 411 -18.44 -33.00 7.85
C VAL A 411 -18.87 -34.38 7.38
N LYS A 412 -20.20 -34.65 7.38
CA LYS A 412 -20.78 -35.90 6.88
C LYS A 412 -20.58 -35.99 5.35
N LEU A 413 -20.23 -37.22 4.90
CA LEU A 413 -20.06 -37.47 3.47
C LEU A 413 -21.37 -37.22 2.69
N SER A 414 -22.50 -37.56 3.24
CA SER A 414 -23.81 -37.35 2.61
C SER A 414 -24.10 -35.87 2.37
N GLU A 415 -23.81 -34.99 3.36
CA GLU A 415 -23.97 -33.53 3.25
C GLU A 415 -22.96 -32.95 2.28
N TYR A 416 -21.71 -33.41 2.34
CA TYR A 416 -20.65 -32.98 1.46
C TYR A 416 -20.95 -33.33 -0.01
N ASN A 417 -21.46 -34.51 -0.30
CA ASN A 417 -21.84 -34.88 -1.66
C ASN A 417 -23.04 -34.10 -2.20
N LYS A 418 -24.01 -33.74 -1.34
CA LYS A 418 -25.09 -32.82 -1.72
C LYS A 418 -24.52 -31.44 -2.11
N LEU A 419 -23.55 -30.95 -1.33
CA LEU A 419 -22.83 -29.70 -1.67
C LEU A 419 -22.17 -29.83 -3.03
N ARG A 420 -21.35 -30.86 -3.26
CA ARG A 420 -20.62 -31.06 -4.50
C ARG A 420 -21.54 -31.12 -5.71
N LYS A 421 -22.64 -31.85 -5.59
CA LYS A 421 -23.66 -31.91 -6.63
C LYS A 421 -24.30 -30.55 -6.92
N ALA A 422 -24.60 -29.77 -5.88
CA ALA A 422 -25.17 -28.42 -6.04
C ALA A 422 -24.21 -27.42 -6.71
N ILE A 423 -22.91 -27.58 -6.51
CA ILE A 423 -21.89 -26.72 -7.16
C ILE A 423 -21.39 -27.28 -8.50
N GLY A 424 -21.97 -28.39 -9.00
CA GLY A 424 -21.63 -29.02 -10.29
C GLY A 424 -20.41 -29.95 -10.26
N GLU A 425 -19.95 -30.33 -9.07
CA GLU A 425 -18.84 -31.24 -8.86
C GLU A 425 -19.29 -32.71 -8.71
N LYS A 426 -18.38 -33.65 -8.98
CA LYS A 426 -18.68 -35.10 -8.86
C LYS A 426 -18.78 -35.53 -7.40
N GLU A 427 -19.75 -36.37 -7.11
CA GLU A 427 -19.87 -37.04 -5.81
C GLU A 427 -18.66 -37.95 -5.54
N LEU A 428 -18.23 -38.01 -4.30
CA LEU A 428 -17.11 -38.81 -3.82
C LEU A 428 -17.56 -39.96 -2.96
N THR A 429 -16.82 -41.06 -2.93
CA THR A 429 -17.13 -42.24 -2.14
C THR A 429 -16.02 -42.56 -1.16
N LEU A 430 -16.34 -43.03 0.04
CA LEU A 430 -15.38 -43.44 1.06
C LEU A 430 -15.64 -44.86 1.52
N LYS A 431 -14.57 -45.64 1.76
CA LYS A 431 -14.60 -46.86 2.57
C LYS A 431 -14.65 -46.49 4.05
N THR A 432 -14.89 -47.46 4.92
CA THR A 432 -15.00 -47.25 6.37
C THR A 432 -13.72 -46.76 7.05
N ASP A 433 -12.57 -46.94 6.42
CA ASP A 433 -11.22 -46.53 6.90
C ASP A 433 -10.62 -45.35 6.10
N GLU A 434 -11.46 -44.68 5.28
CA GLU A 434 -11.00 -43.58 4.42
C GLU A 434 -11.61 -42.23 4.85
N TYR A 435 -10.89 -41.13 4.52
CA TYR A 435 -11.38 -39.76 4.66
C TYR A 435 -11.03 -38.89 3.46
N ILE A 436 -11.75 -37.76 3.32
CA ILE A 436 -11.43 -36.67 2.38
C ILE A 436 -10.95 -35.46 3.19
N LEU A 437 -9.94 -34.77 2.71
CA LEU A 437 -9.47 -33.51 3.29
C LEU A 437 -9.93 -32.35 2.42
N ASN A 438 -10.62 -31.38 3.04
CA ASN A 438 -10.99 -30.11 2.42
C ASN A 438 -10.23 -28.97 3.09
N CYS A 439 -9.68 -28.04 2.32
CA CYS A 439 -9.05 -26.81 2.80
C CYS A 439 -9.03 -25.77 1.68
N ASN A 440 -9.64 -24.63 1.92
CA ASN A 440 -9.62 -23.51 0.97
C ASN A 440 -8.81 -22.30 1.48
N TYR A 441 -8.22 -22.40 2.67
CA TYR A 441 -7.42 -21.33 3.27
C TYR A 441 -6.06 -21.20 2.57
N ALA A 442 -5.89 -20.13 1.80
CA ALA A 442 -4.81 -19.98 0.82
C ALA A 442 -3.41 -20.32 1.36
N ASN A 443 -3.02 -19.79 2.53
CA ASN A 443 -1.68 -20.00 3.10
C ASN A 443 -1.41 -21.42 3.61
N LEU A 444 -2.46 -22.25 3.80
CA LEU A 444 -2.33 -23.64 4.22
C LEU A 444 -2.48 -24.62 3.05
N ILE A 445 -3.00 -24.20 1.91
CA ILE A 445 -3.19 -25.07 0.73
C ILE A 445 -1.91 -25.84 0.39
N PRO A 446 -0.71 -25.24 0.29
CA PRO A 446 0.50 -25.99 -0.08
C PRO A 446 0.85 -27.07 0.94
N THR A 447 0.63 -26.81 2.24
CA THR A 447 0.82 -27.80 3.31
C THR A 447 -0.18 -28.92 3.22
N MET A 448 -1.46 -28.60 3.01
CA MET A 448 -2.55 -29.59 2.93
C MET A 448 -2.48 -30.41 1.64
N GLU A 449 -2.04 -29.84 0.51
CA GLU A 449 -1.72 -30.60 -0.70
C GLU A 449 -0.59 -31.61 -0.45
N LYS A 450 0.45 -31.20 0.27
CA LYS A 450 1.54 -32.12 0.65
C LYS A 450 1.03 -33.22 1.58
N THR A 451 0.15 -32.89 2.52
CA THR A 451 -0.52 -33.86 3.41
C THR A 451 -1.32 -34.89 2.62
N ALA A 452 -2.05 -34.43 1.60
CA ALA A 452 -2.81 -35.31 0.72
C ALA A 452 -1.89 -36.22 -0.14
N LYS A 453 -0.83 -35.64 -0.74
CA LYS A 453 0.16 -36.40 -1.54
C LYS A 453 0.90 -37.45 -0.72
N ASP A 454 1.21 -37.16 0.55
CA ASP A 454 1.88 -38.10 1.47
C ASP A 454 0.91 -39.18 2.01
N LYS A 455 -0.35 -39.16 1.60
CA LYS A 455 -1.41 -40.07 2.06
C LYS A 455 -1.46 -40.15 3.60
N GLN A 456 -1.46 -38.99 4.25
CA GLN A 456 -1.42 -38.87 5.71
C GLN A 456 -2.56 -39.65 6.36
N LYS A 457 -2.23 -40.34 7.43
CA LYS A 457 -3.18 -41.07 8.27
C LYS A 457 -3.54 -40.19 9.48
N ILE A 458 -4.81 -40.25 9.89
CA ILE A 458 -5.28 -39.63 11.13
C ILE A 458 -5.86 -40.71 12.03
N THR A 459 -5.68 -40.56 13.35
CA THR A 459 -6.24 -41.49 14.33
C THR A 459 -7.29 -40.79 15.16
N LEU A 460 -8.52 -41.27 15.13
CA LEU A 460 -9.70 -40.77 15.88
C LEU A 460 -10.20 -41.87 16.76
N ASP A 461 -10.21 -41.65 18.09
CA ASP A 461 -10.68 -42.62 19.10
C ASP A 461 -10.13 -44.06 18.90
N GLY A 462 -8.82 -44.16 18.59
CA GLY A 462 -8.12 -45.42 18.42
C GLY A 462 -8.26 -46.07 17.03
N LYS A 463 -9.10 -45.55 16.14
CA LYS A 463 -9.23 -45.99 14.74
C LYS A 463 -8.43 -45.09 13.79
N THR A 464 -7.73 -45.72 12.83
CA THR A 464 -6.88 -45.00 11.87
C THR A 464 -7.61 -44.92 10.51
N TYR A 465 -7.62 -43.69 9.97
CA TYR A 465 -8.24 -43.39 8.68
C TYR A 465 -7.16 -42.91 7.70
N LYS A 466 -7.33 -43.23 6.41
CA LYS A 466 -6.40 -42.86 5.32
C LYS A 466 -7.05 -41.86 4.38
N ILE A 467 -6.29 -40.87 3.93
CA ILE A 467 -6.79 -39.96 2.89
C ILE A 467 -6.93 -40.68 1.56
N LYS A 468 -8.06 -40.49 0.88
CA LYS A 468 -8.37 -41.16 -0.38
C LYS A 468 -8.09 -40.29 -1.61
N TYR A 469 -8.51 -39.05 -1.57
CA TYR A 469 -8.46 -38.11 -2.69
C TYR A 469 -7.38 -37.06 -2.50
N GLU A 470 -7.08 -36.35 -3.59
CA GLU A 470 -6.31 -35.10 -3.50
C GLU A 470 -7.07 -34.07 -2.66
N LEU A 471 -6.38 -32.99 -2.26
CA LEU A 471 -6.97 -31.91 -1.50
C LEU A 471 -8.19 -31.32 -2.24
N GLN A 472 -9.32 -31.29 -1.57
CA GLN A 472 -10.50 -30.56 -2.03
C GLN A 472 -10.45 -29.11 -1.52
N LYS A 473 -11.06 -28.17 -2.27
CA LYS A 473 -11.02 -26.73 -1.96
C LYS A 473 -12.41 -26.11 -1.96
N ASP A 474 -13.43 -26.93 -1.69
CA ASP A 474 -14.83 -26.53 -1.73
C ASP A 474 -15.16 -25.54 -0.62
N THR A 475 -16.09 -24.62 -0.89
CA THR A 475 -16.57 -23.62 0.07
C THR A 475 -17.92 -24.06 0.63
N PHE A 476 -18.06 -24.09 1.97
CA PHE A 476 -19.24 -24.63 2.64
C PHE A 476 -20.41 -23.65 2.77
N MET A 477 -20.18 -22.35 2.59
CA MET A 477 -21.20 -21.32 2.72
C MET A 477 -20.83 -20.09 1.90
N VAL A 478 -21.79 -19.20 1.68
CA VAL A 478 -21.49 -17.84 1.17
C VAL A 478 -20.64 -17.11 2.23
N ALA A 479 -19.50 -16.59 1.84
CA ALA A 479 -18.56 -15.93 2.76
C ALA A 479 -17.77 -14.83 2.06
N PRO A 480 -17.32 -13.77 2.76
CA PRO A 480 -16.49 -12.74 2.17
C PRO A 480 -15.03 -13.16 1.95
N VAL A 481 -14.58 -14.22 2.64
CA VAL A 481 -13.21 -14.77 2.57
C VAL A 481 -13.23 -16.30 2.73
N LYS A 482 -12.20 -16.95 2.26
CA LYS A 482 -11.98 -18.40 2.45
C LYS A 482 -11.55 -18.67 3.90
N THR A 483 -12.27 -19.55 4.61
CA THR A 483 -12.11 -19.76 6.07
C THR A 483 -11.78 -21.18 6.46
N ASP A 484 -11.91 -22.15 5.58
CA ASP A 484 -11.67 -23.56 5.91
C ASP A 484 -10.16 -23.86 5.94
N MET A 485 -9.62 -24.05 7.15
CA MET A 485 -8.23 -24.36 7.39
C MET A 485 -7.89 -25.85 7.22
N GLY A 486 -8.91 -26.74 7.22
CA GLY A 486 -8.72 -28.18 7.09
C GLY A 486 -9.88 -28.95 7.75
N THR A 487 -10.85 -29.31 6.94
CA THR A 487 -12.01 -30.11 7.35
C THR A 487 -11.86 -31.53 6.85
N VAL A 488 -12.16 -32.49 7.73
CA VAL A 488 -12.14 -33.92 7.44
C VAL A 488 -13.56 -34.39 7.13
N VAL A 489 -13.78 -34.91 5.92
CA VAL A 489 -15.05 -35.50 5.53
C VAL A 489 -15.00 -37.02 5.80
N LEU A 490 -15.98 -37.53 6.53
CA LEU A 490 -16.07 -38.92 6.95
C LEU A 490 -17.46 -39.51 6.62
N ASN A 491 -17.57 -40.84 6.57
CA ASN A 491 -18.85 -41.49 6.52
C ASN A 491 -19.73 -41.08 7.70
N ASP A 492 -21.00 -40.90 7.48
CA ASP A 492 -21.98 -40.39 8.44
C ASP A 492 -21.98 -41.16 9.78
N ASN A 493 -21.92 -42.49 9.71
CA ASN A 493 -21.91 -43.36 10.88
C ASN A 493 -20.66 -43.17 11.77
N ILE A 494 -19.55 -42.73 11.21
CA ILE A 494 -18.31 -42.47 11.98
C ILE A 494 -18.48 -41.22 12.81
N ILE A 495 -19.01 -40.14 12.23
CA ILE A 495 -19.19 -38.86 12.93
C ILE A 495 -20.10 -39.03 14.15
N GLN A 496 -21.13 -39.88 14.06
CA GLN A 496 -22.00 -40.20 15.20
C GLN A 496 -21.27 -40.84 16.38
N THR A 497 -20.16 -41.54 16.12
CA THR A 497 -19.37 -42.19 17.20
C THR A 497 -18.33 -41.26 17.82
N LEU A 498 -18.02 -40.11 17.19
CA LEU A 498 -17.04 -39.15 17.70
C LEU A 498 -17.61 -38.37 18.89
N LYS A 499 -16.72 -37.97 19.80
CA LYS A 499 -17.05 -37.07 20.92
C LYS A 499 -17.15 -35.63 20.42
N ILE A 500 -18.34 -35.25 19.99
CA ILE A 500 -18.63 -33.89 19.48
C ILE A 500 -19.33 -33.11 20.59
N ASP A 501 -18.88 -31.87 20.83
CA ASP A 501 -19.50 -30.93 21.77
C ASP A 501 -20.03 -29.67 21.10
N ASN A 502 -19.54 -29.35 19.90
CA ASN A 502 -19.98 -28.21 19.12
C ASN A 502 -20.37 -28.63 17.69
N SER A 503 -21.46 -28.05 17.19
CA SER A 503 -21.87 -28.18 15.81
C SER A 503 -22.29 -26.85 15.23
N THR A 504 -21.87 -26.58 14.01
CA THR A 504 -22.17 -25.36 13.27
C THR A 504 -22.94 -25.71 12.02
N LEU A 505 -24.16 -25.20 11.93
CA LEU A 505 -25.00 -25.36 10.73
C LEU A 505 -24.72 -24.19 9.77
N TYR A 506 -24.36 -24.53 8.54
CA TYR A 506 -24.39 -23.65 7.38
C TYR A 506 -25.64 -24.05 6.56
N LEU A 507 -26.67 -23.21 6.55
CA LEU A 507 -27.85 -23.44 5.74
C LEU A 507 -27.74 -22.56 4.49
N ASN A 508 -27.36 -23.17 3.38
CA ASN A 508 -27.26 -22.52 2.09
C ASN A 508 -28.59 -22.55 1.36
N ILE A 509 -28.95 -21.49 0.70
CA ILE A 509 -30.23 -21.29 0.06
C ILE A 509 -30.07 -20.70 -1.34
N ASN A 510 -30.76 -21.30 -2.31
CA ASN A 510 -31.03 -20.69 -3.60
C ASN A 510 -32.51 -20.27 -3.62
N TRP A 511 -32.79 -18.99 -3.94
CA TRP A 511 -34.14 -18.43 -3.87
C TRP A 511 -35.00 -18.75 -5.11
N LYS A 512 -36.30 -18.74 -4.94
CA LYS A 512 -37.26 -18.69 -6.04
C LYS A 512 -37.34 -17.24 -6.59
N GLY A 513 -37.36 -17.10 -7.90
CA GLY A 513 -37.56 -15.79 -8.54
C GLY A 513 -36.32 -14.86 -8.47
N ASN A 514 -36.53 -13.59 -8.06
CA ASN A 514 -35.45 -12.61 -8.00
C ASN A 514 -34.67 -12.70 -6.68
N ALA A 515 -33.55 -13.42 -6.71
CA ALA A 515 -32.70 -13.66 -5.54
C ALA A 515 -32.33 -12.37 -4.78
N LYS A 516 -32.00 -11.29 -5.49
CA LYS A 516 -31.64 -10.03 -4.86
C LYS A 516 -32.78 -9.43 -4.02
N LYS A 517 -33.99 -9.39 -4.57
CA LYS A 517 -35.16 -8.85 -3.83
C LYS A 517 -35.51 -9.68 -2.61
N VAL A 518 -35.40 -11.01 -2.72
CA VAL A 518 -35.67 -11.92 -1.59
C VAL A 518 -34.58 -11.73 -0.53
N SER A 519 -33.31 -11.73 -0.89
CA SER A 519 -32.19 -11.50 0.04
C SER A 519 -32.31 -10.15 0.77
N GLU A 520 -32.67 -9.07 0.06
CA GLU A 520 -32.90 -7.75 0.66
C GLU A 520 -34.05 -7.77 1.68
N ARG A 521 -35.15 -8.46 1.35
CA ARG A 521 -36.30 -8.63 2.27
C ARG A 521 -35.87 -9.34 3.55
N TYR A 522 -35.14 -10.47 3.42
CA TYR A 522 -34.63 -11.21 4.56
C TYR A 522 -33.65 -10.40 5.41
N ASN A 523 -32.71 -9.73 4.79
CA ASN A 523 -31.76 -8.85 5.50
C ASN A 523 -32.45 -7.73 6.28
N ASN A 524 -33.45 -7.08 5.68
CA ASN A 524 -34.20 -6.00 6.33
C ASN A 524 -35.02 -6.53 7.51
N HIS A 525 -35.68 -7.68 7.35
CA HIS A 525 -36.45 -8.32 8.41
C HIS A 525 -35.55 -8.76 9.58
N LEU A 526 -34.40 -9.36 9.30
CA LEU A 526 -33.42 -9.74 10.31
C LEU A 526 -32.86 -8.53 11.08
N LYS A 527 -32.56 -7.43 10.39
CA LYS A 527 -32.15 -6.16 11.04
C LYS A 527 -33.21 -5.66 12.01
N GLU A 528 -34.48 -5.75 11.64
CA GLU A 528 -35.60 -5.35 12.50
C GLU A 528 -35.73 -6.28 13.71
N LEU A 529 -35.65 -7.59 13.52
CA LEU A 529 -35.72 -8.59 14.60
C LEU A 529 -34.54 -8.40 15.59
N ILE A 530 -33.35 -8.11 15.11
CA ILE A 530 -32.18 -7.81 15.96
C ILE A 530 -32.42 -6.51 16.73
N ARG A 531 -32.87 -5.44 16.06
CA ARG A 531 -33.16 -4.13 16.68
C ARG A 531 -34.22 -4.21 17.76
N THR A 532 -35.24 -5.07 17.56
CA THR A 532 -36.35 -5.27 18.51
C THR A 532 -36.08 -6.30 19.61
N GLY A 533 -34.86 -6.88 19.62
CA GLY A 533 -34.47 -7.92 20.60
C GLY A 533 -35.15 -9.27 20.44
N LYS A 534 -35.96 -9.48 19.39
CA LYS A 534 -36.67 -10.74 19.15
C LYS A 534 -35.77 -11.94 18.78
N MET A 535 -34.49 -11.65 18.48
CA MET A 535 -33.45 -12.65 18.18
C MET A 535 -32.76 -13.20 19.43
N GLN A 536 -33.08 -12.70 20.64
CA GLN A 536 -32.52 -13.24 21.88
C GLN A 536 -32.93 -14.70 22.05
N ASN A 537 -31.98 -15.57 22.44
CA ASN A 537 -32.15 -17.01 22.56
C ASN A 537 -32.50 -17.76 21.23
N SER A 538 -32.20 -17.11 20.07
CA SER A 538 -32.29 -17.78 18.78
C SER A 538 -31.01 -18.57 18.49
N PRO A 539 -31.06 -19.72 17.78
CA PRO A 539 -29.89 -20.42 17.27
C PRO A 539 -29.18 -19.64 16.14
N TYR A 540 -29.76 -18.51 15.71
CA TYR A 540 -29.19 -17.64 14.70
C TYR A 540 -27.93 -16.95 15.22
N SER A 541 -26.85 -16.98 14.43
CA SER A 541 -25.62 -16.28 14.72
C SER A 541 -25.33 -15.20 13.67
N MET A 542 -25.47 -15.53 12.40
CA MET A 542 -25.21 -14.62 11.28
C MET A 542 -25.92 -15.09 10.01
N ALA A 543 -26.23 -14.16 9.13
CA ALA A 543 -26.67 -14.45 7.76
C ALA A 543 -25.92 -13.55 6.79
N ILE A 544 -25.70 -14.05 5.58
CA ILE A 544 -25.01 -13.31 4.54
C ILE A 544 -25.57 -13.67 3.16
N SER A 545 -25.80 -12.68 2.32
CA SER A 545 -26.24 -12.87 0.94
C SER A 545 -25.05 -12.76 -0.03
N LYS A 546 -25.23 -13.37 -1.19
CA LYS A 546 -24.30 -13.21 -2.33
C LYS A 546 -24.09 -11.76 -2.69
N GLU A 547 -25.17 -10.98 -2.78
CA GLU A 547 -25.12 -9.56 -3.10
C GLU A 547 -24.32 -8.77 -2.06
N GLU A 548 -24.53 -9.08 -0.77
CA GLU A 548 -23.81 -8.41 0.32
C GLU A 548 -22.31 -8.68 0.26
N VAL A 549 -21.92 -9.92 -0.03
CA VAL A 549 -20.51 -10.28 -0.25
C VAL A 549 -19.92 -9.51 -1.43
N TYR A 550 -20.64 -9.45 -2.56
CA TYR A 550 -20.19 -8.68 -3.74
C TYR A 550 -20.03 -7.20 -3.42
N GLU A 551 -21.00 -6.61 -2.72
CA GLU A 551 -20.94 -5.19 -2.33
C GLU A 551 -19.81 -4.88 -1.36
N GLN A 552 -19.63 -5.70 -0.32
CA GLN A 552 -18.55 -5.56 0.65
C GLN A 552 -17.17 -5.72 -0.02
N SER A 553 -17.02 -6.75 -0.85
CA SER A 553 -15.78 -7.03 -1.57
C SER A 553 -15.44 -5.93 -2.58
N THR A 554 -16.42 -5.45 -3.36
CA THR A 554 -16.24 -4.34 -4.28
C THR A 554 -15.91 -3.05 -3.54
N GLY A 555 -16.60 -2.77 -2.43
CA GLY A 555 -16.34 -1.62 -1.58
C GLY A 555 -14.93 -1.63 -0.98
N LEU A 556 -14.52 -2.74 -0.39
CA LEU A 556 -13.19 -2.92 0.20
C LEU A 556 -12.08 -2.80 -0.86
N SER A 557 -12.23 -3.48 -2.00
CA SER A 557 -11.31 -3.39 -3.14
C SER A 557 -11.15 -1.95 -3.63
N THR A 558 -12.26 -1.21 -3.70
CA THR A 558 -12.26 0.21 -4.10
C THR A 558 -11.51 1.07 -3.10
N ILE A 559 -11.79 0.92 -1.79
CA ILE A 559 -11.11 1.68 -0.72
C ILE A 559 -9.60 1.44 -0.80
N MET A 560 -9.16 0.18 -0.90
CA MET A 560 -7.74 -0.16 -0.93
C MET A 560 -7.04 0.39 -2.18
N THR A 561 -7.69 0.30 -3.35
CA THR A 561 -7.15 0.88 -4.59
C THR A 561 -7.01 2.40 -4.49
N TYR A 562 -8.02 3.08 -3.94
CA TYR A 562 -7.97 4.53 -3.74
C TYR A 562 -6.82 4.97 -2.85
N ILE A 563 -6.68 4.31 -1.70
CA ILE A 563 -5.59 4.59 -0.75
C ILE A 563 -4.23 4.36 -1.41
N ALA A 564 -4.09 3.24 -2.12
CA ALA A 564 -2.85 2.90 -2.81
C ALA A 564 -2.46 3.93 -3.88
N ILE A 565 -3.42 4.34 -4.71
CA ILE A 565 -3.20 5.36 -5.74
C ILE A 565 -2.87 6.71 -5.09
N TYR A 566 -3.61 7.12 -4.05
CA TYR A 566 -3.38 8.40 -3.38
C TYR A 566 -1.98 8.48 -2.77
N ILE A 567 -1.64 7.54 -1.89
CA ILE A 567 -0.33 7.51 -1.24
C ILE A 567 0.78 7.34 -2.27
N GLY A 568 0.61 6.40 -3.19
CA GLY A 568 1.61 6.08 -4.19
C GLY A 568 1.92 7.27 -5.12
N LEU A 569 0.89 7.94 -5.66
CA LEU A 569 1.08 9.11 -6.53
C LEU A 569 1.73 10.27 -5.79
N VAL A 570 1.26 10.59 -4.59
CA VAL A 570 1.82 11.71 -3.81
C VAL A 570 3.29 11.46 -3.52
N PHE A 571 3.66 10.28 -3.04
CA PHE A 571 5.06 9.97 -2.73
C PHE A 571 5.93 9.95 -3.97
N LEU A 572 5.46 9.33 -5.04
CA LEU A 572 6.22 9.22 -6.29
C LEU A 572 6.50 10.59 -6.91
N ILE A 573 5.47 11.45 -7.00
CA ILE A 573 5.62 12.81 -7.54
C ILE A 573 6.52 13.65 -6.63
N THR A 574 6.34 13.53 -5.31
CA THR A 574 7.18 14.23 -4.34
C THR A 574 8.66 13.83 -4.48
N CYS A 575 8.95 12.53 -4.56
CA CYS A 575 10.32 12.04 -4.74
C CYS A 575 10.94 12.52 -6.04
N ALA A 576 10.22 12.38 -7.14
CA ALA A 576 10.69 12.77 -8.46
C ALA A 576 10.94 14.28 -8.54
N ALA A 577 10.07 15.09 -7.95
CA ALA A 577 10.21 16.54 -7.89
C ALA A 577 11.40 16.98 -7.03
N VAL A 578 11.60 16.37 -5.86
CA VAL A 578 12.77 16.66 -5.00
C VAL A 578 14.07 16.35 -5.72
N LEU A 579 14.16 15.19 -6.37
CA LEU A 579 15.35 14.81 -7.15
C LEU A 579 15.60 15.78 -8.32
N ALA A 580 14.54 16.16 -9.04
CA ALA A 580 14.65 17.12 -10.12
C ALA A 580 15.19 18.49 -9.63
N LEU A 581 14.62 18.99 -8.54
CA LEU A 581 15.07 20.26 -7.93
C LEU A 581 16.53 20.18 -7.44
N GLN A 582 16.89 19.06 -6.76
CA GLN A 582 18.26 18.84 -6.32
C GLN A 582 19.25 18.87 -7.49
N GLN A 583 18.92 18.14 -8.56
CA GLN A 583 19.81 17.97 -9.69
C GLN A 583 19.95 19.27 -10.50
N LEU A 584 18.86 20.02 -10.66
CA LEU A 584 18.92 21.34 -11.33
C LEU A 584 19.73 22.35 -10.53
N SER A 585 19.62 22.31 -9.17
CA SER A 585 20.47 23.13 -8.29
C SER A 585 21.93 22.84 -8.51
N GLU A 586 22.27 21.57 -8.51
CA GLU A 586 23.66 21.15 -8.62
C GLU A 586 24.24 21.53 -9.96
N ASN A 587 23.50 21.34 -11.04
CA ASN A 587 23.96 21.72 -12.37
C ASN A 587 24.16 23.23 -12.46
N ALA A 588 23.33 24.05 -11.83
CA ALA A 588 23.51 25.50 -11.74
C ALA A 588 24.79 25.89 -10.97
N ASP A 589 25.06 25.23 -9.84
CA ASP A 589 26.26 25.45 -9.02
C ASP A 589 27.54 25.01 -9.76
N ASN A 590 27.44 24.07 -10.68
CA ASN A 590 28.56 23.52 -11.42
C ASN A 590 28.81 24.19 -12.80
N ILE A 591 28.01 25.18 -13.20
CA ILE A 591 28.16 25.87 -14.50
C ILE A 591 29.60 26.38 -14.71
N GLU A 592 30.18 27.06 -13.71
CA GLU A 592 31.55 27.59 -13.79
C GLU A 592 32.57 26.46 -14.00
N LYS A 593 32.38 25.29 -13.38
CA LYS A 593 33.26 24.12 -13.56
C LYS A 593 33.13 23.54 -14.96
N TYR A 594 31.93 23.50 -15.53
CA TYR A 594 31.73 23.04 -16.90
C TYR A 594 32.28 24.01 -17.92
N GLN A 595 32.20 25.32 -17.65
CA GLN A 595 32.86 26.35 -18.45
C GLN A 595 34.39 26.21 -18.44
N LEU A 596 34.98 25.93 -17.27
CA LEU A 596 36.41 25.67 -17.14
C LEU A 596 36.84 24.44 -17.95
N LEU A 597 36.06 23.33 -17.87
CA LEU A 597 36.32 22.13 -18.66
C LEU A 597 36.31 22.42 -20.18
N ARG A 598 35.42 23.31 -20.64
CA ARG A 598 35.37 23.71 -22.04
C ARG A 598 36.59 24.55 -22.44
N LYS A 599 37.02 25.47 -21.58
CA LYS A 599 38.23 26.29 -21.81
C LYS A 599 39.50 25.47 -21.96
N ILE A 600 39.56 24.29 -21.32
CA ILE A 600 40.68 23.35 -21.45
C ILE A 600 40.46 22.28 -22.55
N GLY A 601 39.48 22.49 -23.47
CA GLY A 601 39.31 21.69 -24.69
C GLY A 601 38.33 20.58 -24.63
N THR A 602 37.51 20.44 -23.57
CA THR A 602 36.47 19.38 -23.48
C THR A 602 35.32 19.64 -24.46
N SER A 603 34.96 18.63 -25.27
CA SER A 603 33.85 18.77 -26.23
C SER A 603 32.50 18.85 -25.55
N GLN A 604 31.53 19.54 -26.19
CA GLN A 604 30.14 19.65 -25.69
C GLN A 604 29.46 18.26 -25.54
N LYS A 605 29.81 17.30 -26.41
CA LYS A 605 29.31 15.94 -26.33
C LYS A 605 29.74 15.23 -25.02
N MET A 606 30.99 15.45 -24.59
CA MET A 606 31.51 14.90 -23.34
C MET A 606 30.84 15.53 -22.12
N VAL A 607 30.62 16.84 -22.12
CA VAL A 607 29.90 17.55 -21.05
C VAL A 607 28.45 17.03 -20.94
N ASN A 608 27.72 16.93 -22.06
CA ASN A 608 26.35 16.42 -22.08
C ASN A 608 26.28 14.96 -21.58
N ARG A 609 27.27 14.12 -21.93
CA ARG A 609 27.36 12.73 -21.44
C ARG A 609 27.61 12.70 -19.92
N ALA A 610 28.47 13.59 -19.41
CA ALA A 610 28.74 13.70 -17.97
C ALA A 610 27.47 14.08 -17.18
N ILE A 611 26.73 15.09 -17.67
CA ILE A 611 25.45 15.51 -17.06
C ILE A 611 24.42 14.36 -17.09
N LYS A 612 24.27 13.68 -18.24
CA LYS A 612 23.36 12.54 -18.36
C LYS A 612 23.72 11.44 -17.35
N ALA A 613 24.99 11.07 -17.25
CA ALA A 613 25.45 10.04 -16.31
C ALA A 613 25.19 10.43 -14.86
N GLN A 614 25.43 11.70 -14.51
CA GLN A 614 25.18 12.23 -13.18
C GLN A 614 23.70 12.17 -12.80
N ILE A 615 22.79 12.58 -13.69
CA ILE A 615 21.34 12.55 -13.46
C ILE A 615 20.87 11.10 -13.32
N ILE A 616 21.29 10.19 -14.22
CA ILE A 616 20.92 8.78 -14.15
C ILE A 616 21.35 8.19 -12.80
N LEU A 617 22.59 8.39 -12.38
CA LEU A 617 23.08 7.86 -11.11
C LEU A 617 22.28 8.40 -9.91
N TYR A 618 21.97 9.68 -9.92
CA TYR A 618 21.20 10.33 -8.85
C TYR A 618 19.77 9.81 -8.72
N PHE A 619 19.12 9.53 -9.84
CA PHE A 619 17.79 8.93 -9.85
C PHE A 619 17.82 7.43 -9.56
N CYS A 620 18.77 6.69 -10.11
CA CYS A 620 18.84 5.24 -9.94
C CYS A 620 19.28 4.81 -8.53
N LEU A 621 20.12 5.55 -7.82
CA LEU A 621 20.63 5.17 -6.51
C LEU A 621 19.52 4.98 -5.46
N PRO A 622 18.63 5.96 -5.19
CA PRO A 622 17.54 5.74 -4.23
C PRO A 622 16.52 4.73 -4.74
N LEU A 623 16.27 4.65 -6.06
CA LEU A 623 15.34 3.72 -6.64
C LEU A 623 15.81 2.28 -6.51
N SER A 624 17.10 1.98 -6.72
CA SER A 624 17.62 0.62 -6.63
C SER A 624 17.45 0.02 -5.23
N LEU A 625 17.77 0.77 -4.18
CA LEU A 625 17.57 0.30 -2.80
C LEU A 625 16.08 0.25 -2.44
N ALA A 626 15.27 1.19 -2.93
CA ALA A 626 13.82 1.19 -2.74
C ALA A 626 13.17 -0.06 -3.37
N LEU A 627 13.63 -0.51 -4.55
CA LEU A 627 13.15 -1.75 -5.18
C LEU A 627 13.49 -2.98 -4.33
N VAL A 628 14.69 -3.03 -3.73
CA VAL A 628 15.07 -4.12 -2.82
C VAL A 628 14.19 -4.14 -1.57
N HIS A 629 13.98 -2.99 -0.93
CA HIS A 629 13.05 -2.84 0.19
C HIS A 629 11.62 -3.26 -0.20
N SER A 630 11.16 -2.82 -1.38
CA SER A 630 9.81 -3.12 -1.87
C SER A 630 9.61 -4.61 -2.13
N TYR A 631 10.61 -5.30 -2.68
CA TYR A 631 10.53 -6.74 -2.89
C TYR A 631 10.27 -7.50 -1.57
N VAL A 632 11.02 -7.18 -0.51
CA VAL A 632 10.85 -7.81 0.80
C VAL A 632 9.52 -7.39 1.43
N GLY A 633 9.18 -6.10 1.38
CA GLY A 633 7.94 -5.58 1.94
C GLY A 633 6.69 -6.17 1.27
N ILE A 634 6.65 -6.21 -0.07
CA ILE A 634 5.54 -6.78 -0.85
C ILE A 634 5.42 -8.28 -0.57
N LYS A 635 6.54 -9.02 -0.60
CA LYS A 635 6.55 -10.45 -0.31
C LYS A 635 6.00 -10.75 1.09
N THR A 636 6.35 -9.96 2.08
CA THR A 636 5.86 -10.15 3.45
C THR A 636 4.38 -9.74 3.58
N ALA A 637 4.00 -8.60 3.00
CA ALA A 637 2.62 -8.14 2.98
C ALA A 637 1.68 -9.11 2.23
N SER A 638 2.18 -9.78 1.19
CA SER A 638 1.40 -10.76 0.44
C SER A 638 0.91 -11.93 1.27
N ILE A 639 1.69 -12.36 2.26
CA ILE A 639 1.29 -13.44 3.19
C ILE A 639 0.06 -13.01 4.00
N LEU A 640 0.05 -11.76 4.47
CA LEU A 640 -1.12 -11.21 5.17
C LEU A 640 -2.32 -11.07 4.23
N ILE A 641 -2.11 -10.55 3.02
CA ILE A 641 -3.20 -10.33 2.05
C ILE A 641 -3.77 -11.67 1.54
N SER A 642 -2.95 -12.72 1.41
CA SER A 642 -3.42 -14.05 0.97
C SER A 642 -4.35 -14.72 1.99
N THR A 643 -4.42 -14.23 3.24
CA THR A 643 -5.47 -14.64 4.18
C THR A 643 -6.86 -14.18 3.74
N LEU A 644 -6.96 -13.14 2.93
CA LEU A 644 -8.20 -12.57 2.41
C LEU A 644 -8.59 -13.13 1.04
N GLY A 645 -7.65 -13.79 0.32
CA GLY A 645 -7.92 -14.41 -0.98
C GLY A 645 -6.63 -14.70 -1.76
N GLN A 646 -6.76 -15.40 -2.89
CA GLN A 646 -5.61 -15.70 -3.75
C GLN A 646 -5.10 -14.45 -4.47
N ILE A 647 -3.80 -14.19 -4.40
CA ILE A 647 -3.18 -13.02 -4.98
C ILE A 647 -2.34 -13.38 -6.20
N ASN A 648 -2.56 -12.68 -7.30
CA ASN A 648 -1.60 -12.62 -8.39
C ASN A 648 -0.64 -11.43 -8.19
N ILE A 649 0.33 -11.63 -7.26
CA ILE A 649 1.32 -10.60 -6.89
C ILE A 649 2.14 -10.14 -8.11
N SER A 650 2.46 -11.06 -9.02
CA SER A 650 3.31 -10.74 -10.17
C SER A 650 2.66 -9.68 -11.06
N GLU A 651 1.35 -9.77 -11.32
CA GLU A 651 0.61 -8.80 -12.10
C GLU A 651 0.54 -7.43 -11.40
N ALA A 652 0.24 -7.42 -10.10
CA ALA A 652 0.19 -6.20 -9.30
C ALA A 652 1.54 -5.47 -9.23
N VAL A 653 2.64 -6.21 -9.10
CA VAL A 653 3.99 -5.66 -9.12
C VAL A 653 4.33 -5.07 -10.49
N VAL A 654 4.02 -5.77 -11.59
CA VAL A 654 4.27 -5.27 -12.94
C VAL A 654 3.50 -3.97 -13.21
N GLN A 655 2.21 -3.91 -12.88
CA GLN A 655 1.40 -2.70 -13.01
C GLN A 655 1.99 -1.53 -12.21
N SER A 656 2.42 -1.79 -10.97
CA SER A 656 3.04 -0.79 -10.11
C SER A 656 4.36 -0.27 -10.68
N LEU A 657 5.20 -1.15 -11.20
CA LEU A 657 6.47 -0.78 -11.82
C LEU A 657 6.27 0.07 -13.07
N ILE A 658 5.26 -0.22 -13.88
CA ILE A 658 4.94 0.60 -15.08
C ILE A 658 4.62 2.03 -14.66
N ILE A 659 3.76 2.24 -13.65
CA ILE A 659 3.39 3.57 -13.16
C ILE A 659 4.64 4.31 -12.64
N VAL A 660 5.46 3.64 -11.84
CA VAL A 660 6.69 4.21 -11.29
C VAL A 660 7.65 4.60 -12.40
N ILE A 661 7.89 3.73 -13.38
CA ILE A 661 8.78 4.00 -14.50
C ILE A 661 8.30 5.20 -15.32
N VAL A 662 7.03 5.27 -15.67
CA VAL A 662 6.47 6.36 -16.50
C VAL A 662 6.68 7.71 -15.80
N ILE A 663 6.29 7.84 -14.54
CA ILE A 663 6.41 9.11 -13.81
C ILE A 663 7.87 9.44 -13.53
N TYR A 664 8.64 8.48 -13.02
CA TYR A 664 10.02 8.70 -12.58
C TYR A 664 10.97 9.01 -13.75
N VAL A 665 10.85 8.25 -14.84
CA VAL A 665 11.63 8.51 -16.07
C VAL A 665 11.19 9.82 -16.72
N GLY A 666 9.89 10.16 -16.70
CA GLY A 666 9.40 11.45 -17.18
C GLY A 666 10.08 12.62 -16.47
N TYR A 667 10.13 12.60 -15.14
CA TYR A 667 10.86 13.61 -14.36
C TYR A 667 12.38 13.61 -14.61
N MET A 668 12.98 12.43 -14.78
CA MET A 668 14.41 12.31 -15.12
C MET A 668 14.72 12.96 -16.47
N ILE A 669 13.88 12.73 -17.48
CA ILE A 669 14.03 13.35 -18.82
C ILE A 669 13.84 14.86 -18.73
N ALA A 670 12.79 15.34 -18.04
CA ALA A 670 12.54 16.75 -17.82
C ALA A 670 13.73 17.44 -17.12
N THR A 671 14.31 16.77 -16.12
CA THR A 671 15.51 17.25 -15.41
C THR A 671 16.73 17.34 -16.33
N TYR A 672 16.92 16.35 -17.20
CA TYR A 672 18.00 16.37 -18.18
C TYR A 672 17.87 17.52 -19.20
N ILE A 673 16.67 17.71 -19.74
CA ILE A 673 16.37 18.81 -20.68
C ILE A 673 16.59 20.16 -20.00
N GLY A 674 16.08 20.35 -18.78
CA GLY A 674 16.27 21.56 -17.99
C GLY A 674 17.75 21.87 -17.73
N SER A 675 18.51 20.84 -17.32
CA SER A 675 19.97 20.97 -17.09
C SER A 675 20.75 21.34 -18.34
N LYS A 676 20.43 20.71 -19.48
CA LYS A 676 21.06 20.99 -20.77
C LYS A 676 20.77 22.41 -21.25
N ASN A 677 19.54 22.87 -21.09
CA ASN A 677 19.14 24.22 -21.51
C ASN A 677 19.82 25.31 -20.66
N MET A 678 19.94 25.12 -19.34
CA MET A 678 20.67 26.03 -18.46
C MET A 678 22.14 26.19 -18.83
N LEU A 679 22.78 25.12 -19.31
CA LEU A 679 24.16 25.17 -19.76
C LEU A 679 24.32 25.84 -21.12
N LYS A 680 23.37 25.64 -22.05
CA LYS A 680 23.42 26.30 -23.38
C LYS A 680 23.36 27.84 -23.33
N GLU A 681 22.59 28.37 -22.37
CA GLU A 681 22.41 29.83 -22.26
C GLU A 681 23.56 30.57 -21.57
N LYS A 682 24.38 29.86 -20.81
CA LYS A 682 25.49 30.45 -20.06
C LYS A 682 26.88 30.06 -20.62
N LEU A 683 26.92 29.18 -21.61
CA LEU A 683 28.09 28.75 -22.37
C LEU A 683 28.14 29.38 -23.73
#